data_665fd5a18519727b194633d0083b3830
#
_entry.id   665fd5a18519727b194633d0083b3830
#
_cell.length_a   1.000
_cell.length_b   1.000
_cell.length_c   1.000
_cell.angle_alpha   90.00
_cell.angle_beta   90.00
_cell.angle_gamma   90.00
#
_symmetry.space_group_name_H-M   'P 1'
#
loop_
_entity.id
_entity.type
_entity.pdbx_description
1 polymer ?
#
loop_
_entity_poly.entity_id
_entity_poly.type
_entity_poly.pdbx_seq_one_letter_code
_entity_poly.pdbx_strand_id
1 'polypeptide(L)'
;MSKAYNMPINATLQNTLSKLKGIQFHGPEELAEFLKTENVRFSADDLISLGYILVTRYGRYEESFYVPKWLAEVFSALIEGASPKTICDPWAGAGFLIEVLREASKAEKAIALTPNQGEYKLGKVLAPEADWQIGDPLFLLGESKEELDVVASILPMGVKSHHSLKLRLSSGDAVELNDDLGNLVMVAASMRLSSSGIGLFVVTPSFFLSSRSVLRRFGDIGLGIEAAFALPSGTFAPHTNISAYLVVVRRNISSRMFVAQLSTDTNTNLQIIGNFKENVEGASLELGQFVEPSRFKSIEYLRSVDALSLAEKRFGFQAVNLAGLAELKDVKSGIKLGKFGNDFAFQPLENAIYIPLIGNSDVVDSLEALTLKPQNYAQVMIDPTRSNAKFVAHFLNSDFGRQLREQGKTGGTISKLNTQSLRALRVLVPDLATQQRLLEVEAKINAEQTTILALQNELAEFRREIWANPKAAADVERRLKGLANQLSSGIKNHASATLAQWSETLPFPLASILRAWQATPSHDFKTKHEHLLHFFEATAEFVSIILLSAFSSNVAVFAPHRKKLAEVMREQNFSFNRTTFGTWKLVVEYLGKQTRDLLRESGKKPDSAMNDRALCGEMFADPSTSLPTALSRKELAAILTKTNKMRNDWSGHGGVVDQKEAELRNQKLLAEVENLRET
;
A
#
# COMPACT_ATOMS: atom_id res chain seq x y z
N MET A 1 17.58 13.66 -9.69
CA MET A 1 16.53 14.46 -10.31
C MET A 1 16.71 14.71 -11.82
N SER A 2 17.42 13.90 -12.58
CA SER A 2 17.70 14.19 -14.00
C SER A 2 17.41 13.04 -14.99
N LYS A 3 16.56 12.07 -14.65
CA LYS A 3 16.24 10.93 -15.54
C LYS A 3 14.78 10.82 -15.97
N ALA A 4 13.91 11.76 -15.65
CA ALA A 4 12.46 11.57 -15.82
C ALA A 4 11.86 12.09 -17.13
N TYR A 5 12.54 12.94 -17.91
CA TYR A 5 11.91 13.49 -19.12
C TYR A 5 12.93 13.72 -20.26
N ASN A 6 13.22 12.66 -21.00
CA ASN A 6 13.71 12.79 -22.38
C ASN A 6 12.49 12.97 -23.32
N MET A 7 11.81 14.12 -23.27
CA MET A 7 10.88 14.49 -24.33
C MET A 7 11.67 14.97 -25.55
N PRO A 8 11.35 14.53 -26.77
CA PRO A 8 11.89 15.14 -27.98
C PRO A 8 11.34 16.58 -28.08
N ILE A 9 12.15 17.52 -27.69
CA ILE A 9 11.85 18.96 -27.84
C ILE A 9 12.05 19.30 -29.31
N ASN A 10 11.02 19.81 -29.98
CA ASN A 10 11.15 20.19 -31.38
C ASN A 10 12.08 21.42 -31.56
N ALA A 11 12.54 21.66 -32.77
CA ALA A 11 13.50 22.73 -33.05
C ALA A 11 12.94 24.14 -32.71
N THR A 12 11.63 24.35 -32.85
CA THR A 12 10.92 25.58 -32.52
C THR A 12 10.96 25.85 -31.03
N LEU A 13 10.61 24.87 -30.22
CA LEU A 13 10.64 24.98 -28.76
C LEU A 13 12.08 25.14 -28.25
N GLN A 14 13.06 24.39 -28.80
CA GLN A 14 14.48 24.55 -28.45
C GLN A 14 15.00 25.96 -28.74
N ASN A 15 14.65 26.53 -29.89
CA ASN A 15 15.03 27.88 -30.26
C ASN A 15 14.40 28.91 -29.29
N THR A 16 13.10 28.79 -29.02
CA THR A 16 12.40 29.66 -28.06
C THR A 16 13.00 29.55 -26.67
N LEU A 17 13.28 28.36 -26.19
CA LEU A 17 13.90 28.12 -24.88
C LEU A 17 15.33 28.68 -24.80
N SER A 18 16.10 28.61 -25.90
CA SER A 18 17.44 29.19 -25.93
C SER A 18 17.40 30.73 -25.80
N LYS A 19 16.42 31.39 -26.43
CA LYS A 19 16.18 32.83 -26.32
C LYS A 19 15.65 33.23 -24.94
N LEU A 20 14.83 32.39 -24.32
CA LEU A 20 14.36 32.58 -22.94
C LEU A 20 15.48 32.44 -21.89
N LYS A 21 16.61 31.83 -22.26
CA LYS A 21 17.72 31.56 -21.34
C LYS A 21 18.38 32.89 -20.91
N GLY A 22 18.24 33.23 -19.63
CA GLY A 22 18.83 34.43 -19.04
C GLY A 22 17.88 35.64 -18.95
N ILE A 23 16.66 35.52 -19.47
CA ILE A 23 15.63 36.54 -19.30
C ILE A 23 14.85 36.24 -18.03
N GLN A 24 14.64 37.23 -17.17
CA GLN A 24 13.72 37.17 -16.03
C GLN A 24 12.45 37.91 -16.40
N PHE A 25 11.30 37.23 -16.19
CA PHE A 25 9.98 37.82 -16.34
C PHE A 25 9.35 38.04 -14.97
N HIS A 26 8.73 39.18 -14.75
CA HIS A 26 8.06 39.50 -13.49
C HIS A 26 6.58 39.05 -13.49
N GLY A 27 6.08 38.53 -14.59
CA GLY A 27 4.72 38.02 -14.70
C GLY A 27 4.37 37.47 -16.06
N PRO A 28 3.16 36.85 -16.20
CA PRO A 28 2.71 36.27 -17.46
C PRO A 28 2.55 37.31 -18.57
N GLU A 29 2.33 38.57 -18.27
CA GLU A 29 2.20 39.64 -19.25
C GLU A 29 3.50 39.91 -20.02
N GLU A 30 4.62 39.98 -19.31
CA GLU A 30 5.94 40.20 -19.94
C GLU A 30 6.33 39.02 -20.82
N LEU A 31 6.00 37.81 -20.36
CA LEU A 31 6.20 36.60 -21.17
C LEU A 31 5.33 36.62 -22.43
N ALA A 32 4.07 37.06 -22.32
CA ALA A 32 3.17 37.17 -23.46
C ALA A 32 3.70 38.12 -24.51
N GLU A 33 4.18 39.32 -24.11
CA GLU A 33 4.76 40.29 -25.03
C GLU A 33 6.03 39.75 -25.71
N PHE A 34 6.89 39.08 -24.96
CA PHE A 34 8.08 38.42 -25.54
C PHE A 34 7.70 37.36 -26.59
N LEU A 35 6.79 36.41 -26.26
CA LEU A 35 6.39 35.39 -27.16
C LEU A 35 5.67 35.92 -28.40
N LYS A 36 4.92 37.01 -28.27
CA LYS A 36 4.27 37.72 -29.37
C LYS A 36 5.28 38.32 -30.35
N THR A 37 6.37 38.89 -29.84
CA THR A 37 7.44 39.43 -30.71
C THR A 37 8.17 38.35 -31.48
N GLU A 38 8.28 37.16 -30.94
CA GLU A 38 8.90 35.99 -31.58
C GLU A 38 8.01 35.33 -32.62
N ASN A 39 6.71 35.67 -32.68
CA ASN A 39 5.71 35.14 -33.60
C ASN A 39 5.73 33.59 -33.74
N VAL A 40 5.86 32.90 -32.63
CA VAL A 40 5.99 31.44 -32.56
C VAL A 40 4.61 30.81 -32.36
N ARG A 41 4.30 29.77 -33.16
CA ARG A 41 3.16 28.90 -32.93
C ARG A 41 3.65 27.60 -32.25
N PHE A 42 2.97 27.18 -31.21
CA PHE A 42 3.26 25.96 -30.47
C PHE A 42 2.22 24.90 -30.78
N SER A 43 2.64 23.64 -30.93
CA SER A 43 1.74 22.50 -30.88
C SER A 43 1.29 22.21 -29.44
N ALA A 44 0.25 21.41 -29.24
CA ALA A 44 -0.18 20.99 -27.89
C ALA A 44 0.96 20.33 -27.10
N ASP A 45 1.76 19.46 -27.72
CA ASP A 45 2.93 18.84 -27.09
C ASP A 45 4.00 19.87 -26.69
N ASP A 46 4.22 20.89 -27.51
CA ASP A 46 5.12 22.01 -27.18
C ASP A 46 4.62 22.79 -25.98
N LEU A 47 3.31 23.07 -25.91
CA LEU A 47 2.68 23.79 -24.82
C LEU A 47 2.80 23.05 -23.49
N ILE A 48 2.59 21.73 -23.47
CA ILE A 48 2.78 20.91 -22.28
C ILE A 48 4.23 20.98 -21.78
N SER A 49 5.19 20.88 -22.72
CA SER A 49 6.62 20.96 -22.42
C SER A 49 7.01 22.35 -21.95
N LEU A 50 6.49 23.41 -22.57
CA LEU A 50 6.70 24.79 -22.20
C LEU A 50 6.14 25.09 -20.82
N GLY A 51 4.93 24.63 -20.51
CA GLY A 51 4.27 24.81 -19.22
C GLY A 51 5.12 24.25 -18.08
N TYR A 52 5.64 23.04 -18.22
CA TYR A 52 6.56 22.43 -17.25
C TYR A 52 7.84 23.27 -17.04
N ILE A 53 8.43 23.75 -18.12
CA ILE A 53 9.67 24.53 -18.05
C ILE A 53 9.43 25.91 -17.43
N LEU A 54 8.34 26.57 -17.78
CA LEU A 54 7.99 27.88 -17.21
C LEU A 54 7.79 27.77 -15.70
N VAL A 55 7.06 26.75 -15.27
CA VAL A 55 6.81 26.48 -13.86
C VAL A 55 8.10 26.19 -13.08
N THR A 56 8.99 25.38 -13.63
CA THR A 56 10.25 25.02 -12.94
C THR A 56 11.26 26.15 -12.90
N ARG A 57 11.27 27.05 -13.89
CA ARG A 57 12.23 28.17 -13.96
C ARG A 57 11.77 29.43 -13.25
N TYR A 58 10.51 29.77 -13.41
CA TYR A 58 10.04 31.12 -12.99
C TYR A 58 9.21 31.07 -11.71
N GLY A 59 8.95 29.91 -11.17
CA GLY A 59 8.30 29.64 -9.88
C GLY A 59 7.11 30.55 -9.56
N ARG A 60 6.00 30.03 -9.11
CA ARG A 60 4.81 30.70 -8.62
C ARG A 60 4.26 31.82 -9.54
N TYR A 61 3.73 31.41 -10.69
CA TYR A 61 2.56 32.11 -11.17
C TYR A 61 1.40 31.62 -10.31
N GLU A 62 0.89 32.49 -9.46
CA GLU A 62 -0.20 32.19 -8.55
C GLU A 62 -1.35 31.60 -9.36
N GLU A 63 -1.78 30.40 -8.97
CA GLU A 63 -3.02 29.72 -9.39
C GLU A 63 -3.03 28.98 -10.74
N SER A 64 -2.02 29.06 -11.60
CA SER A 64 -1.96 28.28 -12.85
C SER A 64 -1.18 26.98 -12.67
N PHE A 65 -1.86 25.85 -12.84
CA PHE A 65 -1.22 24.55 -12.86
C PHE A 65 -0.83 24.19 -14.29
N TYR A 66 0.41 23.72 -14.49
CA TYR A 66 0.74 23.05 -15.74
C TYR A 66 0.05 21.69 -15.81
N VAL A 67 -0.19 21.20 -17.02
CA VAL A 67 -0.78 19.89 -17.22
C VAL A 67 0.31 18.88 -17.55
N PRO A 68 0.58 17.86 -16.71
CA PRO A 68 1.50 16.79 -17.06
C PRO A 68 1.06 16.06 -18.33
N LYS A 69 1.99 15.64 -19.19
CA LYS A 69 1.68 14.99 -20.48
C LYS A 69 0.75 13.81 -20.31
N TRP A 70 1.07 12.89 -19.40
CA TRP A 70 0.24 11.72 -19.12
C TRP A 70 -1.20 12.09 -18.70
N LEU A 71 -1.36 13.22 -17.97
CA LEU A 71 -2.69 13.69 -17.55
C LEU A 71 -3.44 14.32 -18.73
N ALA A 72 -2.78 15.04 -19.60
CA ALA A 72 -3.35 15.58 -20.85
C ALA A 72 -3.82 14.43 -21.76
N GLU A 73 -3.04 13.34 -21.86
CA GLU A 73 -3.41 12.13 -22.60
C GLU A 73 -4.66 11.47 -21.99
N VAL A 74 -4.80 11.44 -20.66
CA VAL A 74 -6.00 10.94 -19.96
C VAL A 74 -7.22 11.79 -20.28
N PHE A 75 -7.12 13.12 -20.23
CA PHE A 75 -8.21 14.01 -20.63
C PHE A 75 -8.63 13.76 -22.07
N SER A 76 -7.68 13.67 -22.99
CA SER A 76 -7.93 13.40 -24.40
C SER A 76 -8.59 12.03 -24.62
N ALA A 77 -8.10 10.99 -23.95
CA ALA A 77 -8.66 9.66 -24.05
C ALA A 77 -10.10 9.59 -23.49
N LEU A 78 -10.45 10.33 -22.44
CA LEU A 78 -11.82 10.37 -21.89
C LEU A 78 -12.83 10.98 -22.87
N ILE A 79 -12.42 11.94 -23.71
CA ILE A 79 -13.27 12.58 -24.70
C ILE A 79 -13.18 11.95 -26.10
N GLU A 80 -12.29 10.98 -26.29
CA GLU A 80 -12.13 10.27 -27.55
C GLU A 80 -13.43 9.58 -27.98
N GLY A 81 -13.83 9.80 -29.23
CA GLY A 81 -15.11 9.31 -29.77
C GLY A 81 -16.30 10.25 -29.57
N ALA A 82 -16.18 11.25 -28.68
CA ALA A 82 -17.11 12.36 -28.63
C ALA A 82 -16.71 13.38 -29.69
N SER A 83 -17.63 13.79 -30.59
CA SER A 83 -17.40 14.88 -31.55
C SER A 83 -18.01 16.17 -30.98
N PRO A 84 -17.40 16.83 -29.99
CA PRO A 84 -17.99 17.96 -29.33
C PRO A 84 -17.99 19.17 -30.29
N LYS A 85 -19.06 19.92 -30.31
CA LYS A 85 -19.10 21.22 -30.99
C LYS A 85 -18.42 22.29 -30.15
N THR A 86 -18.70 22.26 -28.85
CA THR A 86 -18.21 23.28 -27.90
C THR A 86 -17.47 22.64 -26.75
N ILE A 87 -16.23 23.10 -26.53
CA ILE A 87 -15.43 22.76 -25.36
C ILE A 87 -15.19 24.00 -24.52
N CYS A 88 -15.10 23.85 -23.19
CA CYS A 88 -14.85 24.96 -22.27
C CYS A 88 -13.85 24.56 -21.18
N ASP A 89 -12.86 25.43 -20.93
CA ASP A 89 -12.07 25.39 -19.70
C ASP A 89 -12.45 26.60 -18.85
N PRO A 90 -13.24 26.41 -17.78
CA PRO A 90 -13.71 27.50 -16.93
C PRO A 90 -12.61 28.11 -16.01
N TRP A 91 -11.41 27.52 -15.97
CA TRP A 91 -10.24 28.01 -15.23
C TRP A 91 -8.98 27.77 -16.04
N ALA A 92 -8.95 28.35 -17.25
CA ALA A 92 -8.00 27.98 -18.27
C ALA A 92 -6.52 28.33 -17.99
N GLY A 93 -6.25 29.18 -16.98
CA GLY A 93 -4.91 29.65 -16.74
C GLY A 93 -4.29 30.26 -18.01
N ALA A 94 -3.14 29.75 -18.42
CA ALA A 94 -2.48 30.16 -19.66
C ALA A 94 -2.93 29.36 -20.92
N GLY A 95 -3.95 28.50 -20.82
CA GLY A 95 -4.56 27.80 -21.95
C GLY A 95 -3.91 26.47 -22.34
N PHE A 96 -3.07 25.88 -21.51
CA PHE A 96 -2.40 24.61 -21.85
C PHE A 96 -3.39 23.46 -22.06
N LEU A 97 -4.40 23.32 -21.19
CA LEU A 97 -5.37 22.24 -21.28
C LEU A 97 -6.35 22.44 -22.44
N ILE A 98 -6.88 23.66 -22.59
CA ILE A 98 -7.89 23.92 -23.63
C ILE A 98 -7.33 23.69 -25.04
N GLU A 99 -6.07 24.03 -25.30
CA GLU A 99 -5.45 23.80 -26.60
C GLU A 99 -5.24 22.31 -26.90
N VAL A 100 -4.78 21.54 -25.90
CA VAL A 100 -4.66 20.07 -26.00
C VAL A 100 -6.01 19.45 -26.36
N LEU A 101 -7.07 19.85 -25.67
CA LEU A 101 -8.41 19.31 -25.90
C LEU A 101 -8.98 19.74 -27.26
N ARG A 102 -8.71 20.97 -27.69
CA ARG A 102 -9.12 21.49 -29.00
C ARG A 102 -8.48 20.68 -30.12
N GLU A 103 -7.17 20.43 -30.04
CA GLU A 103 -6.48 19.59 -31.05
C GLU A 103 -6.99 18.13 -31.05
N ALA A 104 -7.17 17.55 -29.85
CA ALA A 104 -7.61 16.15 -29.72
C ALA A 104 -9.06 15.92 -30.18
N SER A 105 -9.97 16.87 -29.88
CA SER A 105 -11.41 16.71 -30.16
C SER A 105 -11.85 17.29 -31.50
N LYS A 106 -11.05 18.20 -32.09
CA LYS A 106 -11.40 18.99 -33.28
C LYS A 106 -12.72 19.77 -33.12
N ALA A 107 -12.97 20.25 -31.87
CA ALA A 107 -14.16 21.03 -31.56
C ALA A 107 -14.27 22.28 -32.45
N GLU A 108 -15.50 22.66 -32.83
CA GLU A 108 -15.76 23.87 -33.60
C GLU A 108 -15.47 25.15 -32.82
N LYS A 109 -15.72 25.12 -31.50
CA LYS A 109 -15.52 26.24 -30.58
C LYS A 109 -14.84 25.80 -29.30
N ALA A 110 -13.79 26.54 -28.91
CA ALA A 110 -13.09 26.37 -27.65
C ALA A 110 -13.20 27.65 -26.82
N ILE A 111 -13.74 27.58 -25.61
CA ILE A 111 -13.95 28.72 -24.70
C ILE A 111 -12.98 28.61 -23.55
N ALA A 112 -12.24 29.67 -23.28
CA ALA A 112 -11.28 29.74 -22.18
C ALA A 112 -11.62 30.89 -21.23
N LEU A 113 -11.93 30.58 -19.96
CA LEU A 113 -12.24 31.60 -18.96
C LEU A 113 -11.07 31.75 -18.01
N THR A 114 -10.73 32.99 -17.66
CA THR A 114 -9.72 33.30 -16.62
C THR A 114 -10.06 34.60 -15.88
N PRO A 115 -9.87 34.66 -14.57
CA PRO A 115 -10.01 35.91 -13.82
C PRO A 115 -8.76 36.78 -13.92
N ASN A 116 -7.63 36.28 -14.44
CA ASN A 116 -6.33 36.92 -14.42
C ASN A 116 -5.98 37.58 -15.76
N GLN A 117 -5.68 38.91 -15.73
CA GLN A 117 -5.36 39.67 -16.91
C GLN A 117 -4.06 39.21 -17.60
N GLY A 118 -3.06 38.82 -16.83
CA GLY A 118 -1.78 38.34 -17.39
C GLY A 118 -1.94 36.99 -18.07
N GLU A 119 -2.69 36.09 -17.48
CA GLU A 119 -3.02 34.79 -18.07
C GLU A 119 -3.87 34.93 -19.34
N TYR A 120 -4.82 35.87 -19.33
CA TYR A 120 -5.61 36.17 -20.51
C TYR A 120 -4.72 36.62 -21.68
N LYS A 121 -3.75 37.54 -21.45
CA LYS A 121 -2.79 37.99 -22.49
C LYS A 121 -1.90 36.85 -22.95
N LEU A 122 -1.37 36.05 -22.02
CA LEU A 122 -0.51 34.93 -22.35
C LEU A 122 -1.29 33.83 -23.09
N GLY A 123 -2.50 33.52 -22.65
CA GLY A 123 -3.35 32.52 -23.26
C GLY A 123 -3.71 32.87 -24.71
N LYS A 124 -3.98 34.16 -25.00
CA LYS A 124 -4.21 34.58 -26.38
C LYS A 124 -2.99 34.41 -27.30
N VAL A 125 -1.79 34.32 -26.75
CA VAL A 125 -0.57 33.99 -27.52
C VAL A 125 -0.38 32.49 -27.67
N LEU A 126 -0.63 31.72 -26.59
CA LEU A 126 -0.37 30.29 -26.55
C LEU A 126 -1.48 29.45 -27.19
N ALA A 127 -2.73 29.87 -27.01
CA ALA A 127 -3.93 29.23 -27.56
C ALA A 127 -4.79 30.26 -28.30
N PRO A 128 -4.31 30.80 -29.44
CA PRO A 128 -4.96 31.91 -30.17
C PRO A 128 -6.32 31.53 -30.77
N GLU A 129 -6.57 30.28 -31.01
CA GLU A 129 -7.82 29.78 -31.61
C GLU A 129 -8.96 29.64 -30.58
N ALA A 130 -8.66 29.77 -29.26
CA ALA A 130 -9.69 29.75 -28.24
C ALA A 130 -10.38 31.11 -28.08
N ASP A 131 -11.68 31.09 -27.76
CA ASP A 131 -12.48 32.28 -27.41
C ASP A 131 -12.19 32.61 -25.92
N TRP A 132 -11.30 33.57 -25.72
CA TRP A 132 -10.86 34.00 -24.40
C TRP A 132 -11.77 35.04 -23.78
N GLN A 133 -12.27 34.73 -22.57
CA GLN A 133 -13.08 35.66 -21.79
C GLN A 133 -12.40 35.91 -20.42
N ILE A 134 -12.32 37.18 -20.05
CA ILE A 134 -11.76 37.60 -18.76
C ILE A 134 -12.85 38.05 -17.82
N GLY A 135 -12.80 37.56 -16.57
CA GLY A 135 -13.75 37.93 -15.53
C GLY A 135 -13.92 36.81 -14.50
N ASP A 136 -14.78 37.01 -13.52
CA ASP A 136 -15.15 35.97 -12.56
C ASP A 136 -15.84 34.81 -13.30
N PRO A 137 -15.27 33.58 -13.32
CA PRO A 137 -15.87 32.44 -14.00
C PRO A 137 -17.28 32.09 -13.51
N LEU A 138 -17.60 32.31 -12.23
CA LEU A 138 -18.95 32.09 -11.70
C LEU A 138 -19.97 33.03 -12.35
N PHE A 139 -19.57 34.28 -12.55
CA PHE A 139 -20.42 35.25 -13.23
C PHE A 139 -20.54 34.96 -14.72
N LEU A 140 -19.43 34.72 -15.41
CA LEU A 140 -19.40 34.44 -16.85
C LEU A 140 -20.22 33.19 -17.21
N LEU A 141 -20.13 32.12 -16.43
CA LEU A 141 -20.92 30.89 -16.59
C LEU A 141 -22.40 31.13 -16.27
N GLY A 142 -22.71 31.97 -15.28
CA GLY A 142 -24.07 32.32 -14.92
C GLY A 142 -24.82 33.09 -16.02
N GLU A 143 -24.14 34.02 -16.69
CA GLU A 143 -24.72 34.85 -17.76
C GLU A 143 -24.78 34.09 -19.11
N SER A 144 -23.90 33.13 -19.34
CA SER A 144 -23.86 32.32 -20.58
C SER A 144 -25.13 31.48 -20.71
N LYS A 145 -25.69 31.42 -21.92
CA LYS A 145 -26.78 30.49 -22.30
C LYS A 145 -26.29 29.34 -23.16
N GLU A 146 -25.02 29.32 -23.48
CA GLU A 146 -24.41 28.32 -24.36
C GLU A 146 -24.38 26.94 -23.67
N GLU A 147 -24.81 25.91 -24.38
CA GLU A 147 -24.64 24.54 -23.94
C GLU A 147 -23.23 24.06 -24.28
N LEU A 148 -22.60 23.33 -23.37
CA LEU A 148 -21.23 22.85 -23.47
C LEU A 148 -21.22 21.33 -23.61
N ASP A 149 -20.56 20.82 -24.65
CA ASP A 149 -20.44 19.39 -24.86
C ASP A 149 -19.31 18.78 -24.01
N VAL A 150 -18.23 19.51 -23.85
CA VAL A 150 -17.11 19.13 -22.98
C VAL A 150 -16.71 20.32 -22.11
N VAL A 151 -16.64 20.07 -20.82
CA VAL A 151 -16.00 21.01 -19.88
C VAL A 151 -14.84 20.28 -19.25
N ALA A 152 -13.65 20.86 -19.27
CA ALA A 152 -12.49 20.26 -18.63
C ALA A 152 -11.61 21.32 -17.97
N SER A 153 -11.22 21.08 -16.74
CA SER A 153 -10.44 22.08 -15.98
C SER A 153 -9.64 21.49 -14.85
N ILE A 154 -8.47 22.07 -14.60
CA ILE A 154 -7.75 21.94 -13.33
C ILE A 154 -8.16 23.13 -12.47
N LEU A 155 -9.06 22.88 -11.54
CA LEU A 155 -9.69 23.92 -10.74
C LEU A 155 -8.77 24.46 -9.63
N PRO A 156 -8.96 25.69 -9.15
CA PRO A 156 -8.20 26.24 -8.03
C PRO A 156 -8.39 25.41 -6.77
N MET A 157 -7.27 25.00 -6.14
CA MET A 157 -7.27 24.05 -5.03
C MET A 157 -7.19 24.77 -3.69
N GLY A 158 -8.18 24.54 -2.82
CA GLY A 158 -8.20 25.06 -1.45
C GLY A 158 -8.43 26.58 -1.34
N VAL A 159 -8.88 27.22 -2.40
CA VAL A 159 -9.23 28.64 -2.43
C VAL A 159 -10.68 28.79 -1.96
N LYS A 160 -10.90 29.56 -0.90
CA LYS A 160 -12.26 29.86 -0.42
C LYS A 160 -12.94 30.85 -1.34
N SER A 161 -14.18 30.57 -1.70
CA SER A 161 -15.00 31.54 -2.41
C SER A 161 -15.48 32.65 -1.48
N HIS A 162 -15.46 33.87 -1.98
CA HIS A 162 -16.08 35.02 -1.34
C HIS A 162 -17.55 35.18 -1.75
N HIS A 163 -17.98 34.42 -2.77
CA HIS A 163 -19.33 34.47 -3.32
C HIS A 163 -20.00 33.10 -3.16
N SER A 164 -21.30 33.10 -2.90
CA SER A 164 -22.14 31.92 -2.95
C SER A 164 -22.70 31.72 -4.36
N LEU A 165 -22.92 30.45 -4.73
CA LEU A 165 -23.59 30.09 -5.98
C LEU A 165 -25.07 29.85 -5.72
N LYS A 166 -25.93 30.62 -6.37
CA LYS A 166 -27.41 30.47 -6.28
C LYS A 166 -27.90 29.60 -7.44
N LEU A 167 -28.50 28.46 -7.12
CA LEU A 167 -29.02 27.50 -8.09
C LEU A 167 -30.51 27.28 -7.86
N ARG A 168 -31.25 26.96 -8.93
CA ARG A 168 -32.61 26.40 -8.83
C ARG A 168 -32.54 24.88 -8.86
N LEU A 169 -33.15 24.25 -7.87
CA LEU A 169 -33.28 22.79 -7.84
C LEU A 169 -34.35 22.34 -8.85
N SER A 170 -34.35 21.03 -9.14
CA SER A 170 -35.38 20.40 -9.95
C SER A 170 -36.79 20.53 -9.35
N SER A 171 -36.87 20.71 -8.03
CA SER A 171 -38.14 21.01 -7.31
C SER A 171 -38.68 22.43 -7.52
N GLY A 172 -37.87 23.32 -8.15
CA GLY A 172 -38.20 24.75 -8.32
C GLY A 172 -37.68 25.64 -7.19
N ASP A 173 -37.17 25.08 -6.10
CA ASP A 173 -36.60 25.81 -4.98
C ASP A 173 -35.23 26.42 -5.34
N ALA A 174 -34.95 27.58 -4.73
CA ALA A 174 -33.62 28.18 -4.84
C ALA A 174 -32.72 27.70 -3.69
N VAL A 175 -31.51 27.23 -4.03
CA VAL A 175 -30.49 26.84 -3.04
C VAL A 175 -29.25 27.67 -3.23
N GLU A 176 -28.70 28.11 -2.12
CA GLU A 176 -27.42 28.83 -2.06
C GLU A 176 -26.33 27.88 -1.61
N LEU A 177 -25.31 27.70 -2.46
CA LEU A 177 -24.15 26.84 -2.21
C LEU A 177 -22.96 27.68 -1.76
N ASN A 178 -22.37 27.26 -0.64
CA ASN A 178 -21.12 27.81 -0.10
C ASN A 178 -20.09 26.69 -0.03
N ASP A 179 -19.03 26.78 -0.81
CA ASP A 179 -17.96 25.79 -0.88
C ASP A 179 -16.64 26.46 -1.30
N ASP A 180 -15.57 25.69 -1.48
CA ASP A 180 -14.35 26.20 -2.11
C ASP A 180 -14.63 26.66 -3.55
N LEU A 181 -13.91 27.68 -4.00
CA LEU A 181 -14.13 28.33 -5.30
C LEU A 181 -14.12 27.30 -6.46
N GLY A 182 -13.14 26.37 -6.47
CA GLY A 182 -13.07 25.34 -7.49
C GLY A 182 -14.33 24.48 -7.56
N ASN A 183 -14.89 24.08 -6.42
CA ASN A 183 -16.11 23.28 -6.38
C ASN A 183 -17.33 24.06 -6.90
N LEU A 184 -17.41 25.37 -6.61
CA LEU A 184 -18.49 26.20 -7.14
C LEU A 184 -18.37 26.41 -8.65
N VAL A 185 -17.16 26.65 -9.18
CA VAL A 185 -16.89 26.75 -10.62
C VAL A 185 -17.25 25.44 -11.33
N MET A 186 -16.87 24.29 -10.75
CA MET A 186 -17.27 22.98 -11.27
C MET A 186 -18.79 22.84 -11.41
N VAL A 187 -19.54 23.19 -10.38
CA VAL A 187 -21.02 23.14 -10.41
C VAL A 187 -21.56 24.08 -11.47
N ALA A 188 -21.13 25.36 -11.45
CA ALA A 188 -21.60 26.35 -12.42
C ALA A 188 -21.37 25.90 -13.88
N ALA A 189 -20.18 25.36 -14.17
CA ALA A 189 -19.82 24.84 -15.48
C ALA A 189 -20.60 23.56 -15.83
N SER A 190 -20.79 22.63 -14.86
CA SER A 190 -21.55 21.40 -15.08
C SER A 190 -23.04 21.64 -15.35
N MET A 191 -23.60 22.73 -14.79
CA MET A 191 -24.98 23.14 -15.10
C MET A 191 -25.18 23.60 -16.55
N ARG A 192 -24.06 23.90 -17.25
CA ARG A 192 -24.05 24.28 -18.69
C ARG A 192 -23.83 23.10 -19.63
N LEU A 193 -23.58 21.90 -19.09
CA LEU A 193 -23.40 20.70 -19.93
C LEU A 193 -24.66 20.44 -20.77
N SER A 194 -24.47 20.07 -22.03
CA SER A 194 -25.54 19.51 -22.87
C SER A 194 -26.03 18.18 -22.29
N SER A 195 -27.14 17.66 -22.77
CA SER A 195 -27.69 16.39 -22.27
C SER A 195 -26.74 15.20 -22.42
N SER A 196 -25.87 15.20 -23.40
CA SER A 196 -24.79 14.21 -23.62
C SER A 196 -23.43 14.72 -23.18
N GLY A 197 -23.36 15.94 -22.64
CA GLY A 197 -22.12 16.61 -22.27
C GLY A 197 -21.35 15.91 -21.15
N ILE A 198 -20.04 16.09 -21.13
CA ILE A 198 -19.13 15.53 -20.12
C ILE A 198 -18.33 16.65 -19.46
N GLY A 199 -18.28 16.60 -18.13
CA GLY A 199 -17.40 17.45 -17.32
C GLY A 199 -16.24 16.66 -16.75
N LEU A 200 -15.01 17.15 -16.92
CA LEU A 200 -13.76 16.55 -16.46
C LEU A 200 -13.04 17.54 -15.54
N PHE A 201 -13.04 17.31 -14.26
CA PHE A 201 -12.52 18.27 -13.29
C PHE A 201 -11.48 17.66 -12.35
N VAL A 202 -10.38 18.34 -12.16
CA VAL A 202 -9.44 18.00 -11.10
C VAL A 202 -9.87 18.70 -9.81
N VAL A 203 -10.15 17.90 -8.78
CA VAL A 203 -10.63 18.36 -7.48
C VAL A 203 -9.76 17.84 -6.34
N THR A 204 -9.80 18.50 -5.19
CA THR A 204 -9.12 18.02 -3.99
C THR A 204 -9.91 16.92 -3.28
N PRO A 205 -9.29 16.07 -2.44
CA PRO A 205 -10.01 15.05 -1.67
C PRO A 205 -11.11 15.59 -0.76
N SER A 206 -11.02 16.88 -0.35
CA SER A 206 -12.04 17.53 0.47
C SER A 206 -13.42 17.55 -0.19
N PHE A 207 -13.48 17.49 -1.52
CA PHE A 207 -14.71 17.37 -2.28
C PHE A 207 -15.55 16.15 -1.86
N PHE A 208 -14.91 15.02 -1.57
CA PHE A 208 -15.58 13.79 -1.11
C PHE A 208 -15.77 13.71 0.40
N LEU A 209 -15.01 14.49 1.18
CA LEU A 209 -14.92 14.36 2.64
C LEU A 209 -15.77 15.38 3.39
N SER A 210 -16.00 16.55 2.81
CA SER A 210 -16.71 17.64 3.49
C SER A 210 -18.18 17.34 3.66
N SER A 211 -18.70 17.51 4.88
CA SER A 211 -20.13 17.42 5.16
C SER A 211 -20.94 18.57 4.54
N ARG A 212 -20.26 19.64 4.12
CA ARG A 212 -20.84 20.81 3.46
C ARG A 212 -20.57 20.83 1.96
N SER A 213 -19.97 19.77 1.41
CA SER A 213 -19.63 19.68 0.01
C SER A 213 -20.85 19.80 -0.91
N VAL A 214 -20.66 20.49 -2.02
CA VAL A 214 -21.63 20.57 -3.13
C VAL A 214 -22.05 19.18 -3.65
N LEU A 215 -21.20 18.16 -3.45
CA LEU A 215 -21.48 16.77 -3.85
C LEU A 215 -22.84 16.26 -3.33
N ARG A 216 -23.24 16.64 -2.13
CA ARG A 216 -24.54 16.24 -1.55
C ARG A 216 -25.74 16.80 -2.29
N ARG A 217 -25.53 17.88 -3.05
CA ARG A 217 -26.57 18.55 -3.81
C ARG A 217 -26.58 18.17 -5.29
N PHE A 218 -25.60 17.35 -5.74
CA PHE A 218 -25.52 16.95 -7.15
C PHE A 218 -26.82 16.31 -7.65
N GLY A 219 -27.38 15.35 -6.92
CA GLY A 219 -28.64 14.73 -7.29
C GLY A 219 -29.80 15.72 -7.36
N ASP A 220 -29.87 16.69 -6.42
CA ASP A 220 -30.91 17.71 -6.36
C ASP A 220 -30.89 18.62 -7.61
N ILE A 221 -29.72 18.87 -8.18
CA ILE A 221 -29.52 19.73 -9.36
C ILE A 221 -29.39 18.96 -10.67
N GLY A 222 -29.63 17.64 -10.63
CA GLY A 222 -29.58 16.78 -11.84
C GLY A 222 -28.18 16.46 -12.33
N LEU A 223 -27.17 16.54 -11.47
CA LEU A 223 -25.80 16.16 -11.78
C LEU A 223 -25.42 14.82 -11.12
N GLY A 224 -24.54 14.07 -11.76
CA GLY A 224 -23.98 12.83 -11.22
C GLY A 224 -22.49 12.72 -11.47
N ILE A 225 -21.77 12.01 -10.59
CA ILE A 225 -20.38 11.65 -10.81
C ILE A 225 -20.36 10.22 -11.36
N GLU A 226 -19.85 10.06 -12.58
CA GLU A 226 -19.68 8.75 -13.22
C GLU A 226 -18.36 8.08 -12.85
N ALA A 227 -17.31 8.88 -12.67
CA ALA A 227 -16.00 8.35 -12.25
C ALA A 227 -15.22 9.31 -11.37
N ALA A 228 -14.35 8.73 -10.54
CA ALA A 228 -13.35 9.42 -9.74
C ALA A 228 -12.01 8.69 -9.85
N PHE A 229 -11.05 9.29 -10.53
CA PHE A 229 -9.72 8.77 -10.73
C PHE A 229 -8.74 9.45 -9.77
N ALA A 230 -8.15 8.72 -8.83
CA ALA A 230 -7.12 9.27 -7.96
C ALA A 230 -5.84 9.55 -8.77
N LEU A 231 -5.29 10.74 -8.62
CA LEU A 231 -4.03 11.11 -9.27
C LEU A 231 -2.83 10.67 -8.42
N PRO A 232 -1.68 10.31 -9.03
CA PRO A 232 -0.45 10.01 -8.31
C PRO A 232 0.00 11.17 -7.42
N SER A 233 0.62 10.86 -6.29
CA SER A 233 1.25 11.88 -5.44
C SER A 233 2.28 12.68 -6.23
N GLY A 234 2.31 14.00 -6.03
CA GLY A 234 3.25 14.89 -6.73
C GLY A 234 2.90 15.19 -8.19
N THR A 235 1.68 14.89 -8.66
CA THR A 235 1.19 15.23 -10.01
C THR A 235 1.45 16.70 -10.37
N PHE A 236 1.29 17.60 -9.41
CA PHE A 236 1.47 19.06 -9.59
C PHE A 236 2.74 19.58 -8.90
N ALA A 237 3.72 18.72 -8.60
CA ALA A 237 5.01 19.16 -8.09
C ALA A 237 5.76 19.97 -9.18
N PRO A 238 6.50 21.03 -8.84
CA PRO A 238 6.84 21.49 -7.48
C PRO A 238 5.82 22.44 -6.84
N HIS A 239 4.69 22.77 -7.49
CA HIS A 239 3.73 23.74 -6.95
C HIS A 239 3.05 23.26 -5.70
N THR A 240 2.52 22.04 -5.73
CA THR A 240 1.84 21.43 -4.61
C THR A 240 2.00 19.91 -4.61
N ASN A 241 2.03 19.33 -3.41
CA ASN A 241 1.96 17.89 -3.20
C ASN A 241 0.55 17.45 -2.75
N ILE A 242 -0.45 18.31 -2.90
CA ILE A 242 -1.83 17.97 -2.55
C ILE A 242 -2.28 16.82 -3.45
N SER A 243 -2.84 15.77 -2.84
CA SER A 243 -3.52 14.70 -3.56
C SER A 243 -4.74 15.27 -4.28
N ALA A 244 -5.04 14.75 -5.46
CA ALA A 244 -6.16 15.22 -6.24
C ALA A 244 -6.88 14.05 -6.93
N TYR A 245 -8.10 14.29 -7.38
CA TYR A 245 -8.91 13.37 -8.17
C TYR A 245 -9.33 14.04 -9.47
N LEU A 246 -9.27 13.31 -10.57
CA LEU A 246 -9.98 13.66 -11.79
C LEU A 246 -11.37 13.06 -11.71
N VAL A 247 -12.41 13.90 -11.68
CA VAL A 247 -13.81 13.46 -11.62
C VAL A 247 -14.50 13.64 -12.96
N VAL A 248 -15.35 12.68 -13.31
CA VAL A 248 -16.21 12.72 -14.49
C VAL A 248 -17.63 13.05 -14.03
N VAL A 249 -18.16 14.18 -14.51
CA VAL A 249 -19.50 14.69 -14.17
C VAL A 249 -20.40 14.66 -15.41
N ARG A 250 -21.64 14.27 -15.22
CA ARG A 250 -22.67 14.33 -16.25
C ARG A 250 -24.01 14.85 -15.72
N ARG A 251 -24.87 15.26 -16.63
CA ARG A 251 -26.29 15.59 -16.33
C ARG A 251 -27.13 14.32 -16.27
N ASN A 252 -26.70 13.39 -15.43
CA ASN A 252 -27.40 12.14 -15.15
C ASN A 252 -27.06 11.65 -13.76
N ILE A 253 -28.04 11.17 -13.00
CA ILE A 253 -27.81 10.61 -11.67
C ILE A 253 -27.44 9.13 -11.84
N SER A 254 -26.21 8.78 -11.52
CA SER A 254 -25.76 7.39 -11.48
C SER A 254 -25.86 6.82 -10.08
N SER A 255 -26.36 5.58 -9.95
CA SER A 255 -26.36 4.84 -8.68
C SER A 255 -24.97 4.27 -8.33
N ARG A 256 -24.04 4.25 -9.28
CA ARG A 256 -22.67 3.75 -9.11
C ARG A 256 -21.66 4.65 -9.82
N MET A 257 -20.49 4.74 -9.27
CA MET A 257 -19.38 5.55 -9.73
C MET A 257 -18.16 4.65 -9.93
N PHE A 258 -17.49 4.77 -11.06
CA PHE A 258 -16.24 4.07 -11.33
C PHE A 258 -15.10 4.75 -10.58
N VAL A 259 -14.28 3.97 -9.86
CA VAL A 259 -13.15 4.48 -9.07
C VAL A 259 -11.90 3.71 -9.45
N ALA A 260 -10.82 4.42 -9.79
CA ALA A 260 -9.53 3.82 -10.10
C ALA A 260 -8.37 4.73 -9.67
N GLN A 261 -7.16 4.20 -9.70
CA GLN A 261 -5.94 4.97 -9.45
C GLN A 261 -5.13 5.12 -10.73
N LEU A 262 -4.99 6.34 -11.22
CA LEU A 262 -4.10 6.64 -12.34
C LEU A 262 -2.63 6.54 -11.92
N SER A 263 -1.79 6.33 -12.90
CA SER A 263 -0.34 6.28 -12.76
C SER A 263 0.31 7.25 -13.76
N THR A 264 1.63 7.31 -13.78
CA THR A 264 2.37 8.05 -14.83
C THR A 264 2.57 7.21 -16.11
N ASP A 265 2.13 5.94 -16.11
CA ASP A 265 2.22 5.05 -17.25
C ASP A 265 0.96 5.16 -18.13
N THR A 266 1.15 5.58 -19.37
CA THR A 266 0.06 5.81 -20.33
C THR A 266 -0.72 4.53 -20.64
N ASN A 267 -0.06 3.37 -20.75
CA ASN A 267 -0.73 2.12 -21.11
C ASN A 267 -1.69 1.67 -19.99
N THR A 268 -1.25 1.75 -18.73
CA THR A 268 -2.11 1.48 -17.56
C THR A 268 -3.31 2.42 -17.54
N ASN A 269 -3.09 3.71 -17.80
CA ASN A 269 -4.18 4.69 -17.82
C ASN A 269 -5.17 4.43 -18.96
N LEU A 270 -4.71 4.07 -20.16
CA LEU A 270 -5.58 3.69 -21.26
C LEU A 270 -6.41 2.45 -20.95
N GLN A 271 -5.84 1.45 -20.26
CA GLN A 271 -6.59 0.28 -19.80
C GLN A 271 -7.69 0.68 -18.79
N ILE A 272 -7.38 1.56 -17.83
CA ILE A 272 -8.35 2.07 -16.84
C ILE A 272 -9.49 2.80 -17.56
N ILE A 273 -9.17 3.67 -18.52
CA ILE A 273 -10.17 4.43 -19.29
C ILE A 273 -11.00 3.49 -20.15
N GLY A 274 -10.39 2.45 -20.75
CA GLY A 274 -11.08 1.40 -21.47
C GLY A 274 -12.11 0.69 -20.59
N ASN A 275 -11.69 0.23 -19.41
CA ASN A 275 -12.58 -0.39 -18.41
C ASN A 275 -13.76 0.53 -18.05
N PHE A 276 -13.49 1.81 -17.83
CA PHE A 276 -14.53 2.81 -17.53
C PHE A 276 -15.53 2.96 -18.71
N LYS A 277 -15.04 3.16 -19.93
CA LYS A 277 -15.88 3.36 -21.13
C LYS A 277 -16.71 2.13 -21.47
N GLU A 278 -16.15 0.93 -21.31
CA GLU A 278 -16.82 -0.36 -21.53
C GLU A 278 -17.73 -0.77 -20.37
N ASN A 279 -17.70 0.00 -19.25
CA ASN A 279 -18.47 -0.28 -18.04
C ASN A 279 -18.14 -1.64 -17.41
N VAL A 280 -16.85 -2.00 -17.38
CA VAL A 280 -16.30 -3.26 -16.87
C VAL A 280 -15.40 -2.97 -15.67
N GLU A 281 -15.43 -3.85 -14.67
CA GLU A 281 -14.50 -3.77 -13.53
C GLU A 281 -13.14 -4.34 -13.91
N GLY A 282 -12.08 -3.67 -13.48
CA GLY A 282 -10.71 -4.17 -13.56
C GLY A 282 -10.44 -5.28 -12.54
N ALA A 283 -9.29 -5.94 -12.69
CA ALA A 283 -8.86 -7.03 -11.80
C ALA A 283 -8.57 -6.56 -10.36
N SER A 284 -8.38 -5.26 -10.14
CA SER A 284 -8.12 -4.64 -8.83
C SER A 284 -8.74 -3.25 -8.76
N LEU A 285 -8.80 -2.70 -7.54
CA LEU A 285 -9.27 -1.33 -7.32
C LEU A 285 -8.43 -0.30 -8.11
N GLU A 286 -7.13 -0.55 -8.29
CA GLU A 286 -6.25 0.31 -9.07
C GLU A 286 -6.66 0.37 -10.55
N LEU A 287 -7.12 -0.75 -11.11
CA LEU A 287 -7.58 -0.85 -12.50
C LEU A 287 -9.06 -0.51 -12.69
N GLY A 288 -9.76 -0.24 -11.59
CA GLY A 288 -11.10 0.29 -11.55
C GLY A 288 -12.18 -0.64 -11.03
N GLN A 289 -13.01 -0.11 -10.15
CA GLN A 289 -14.18 -0.80 -9.60
C GLN A 289 -15.37 0.15 -9.49
N PHE A 290 -16.58 -0.39 -9.49
CA PHE A 290 -17.78 0.41 -9.27
C PHE A 290 -18.16 0.45 -7.81
N VAL A 291 -18.37 1.65 -7.28
CA VAL A 291 -18.78 1.91 -5.91
C VAL A 291 -20.02 2.81 -5.85
N GLU A 292 -20.76 2.73 -4.79
CA GLU A 292 -21.84 3.67 -4.52
C GLU A 292 -21.24 5.05 -4.16
N PRO A 293 -21.62 6.15 -4.86
CA PRO A 293 -21.04 7.48 -4.65
C PRO A 293 -21.11 7.95 -3.19
N SER A 294 -22.21 7.63 -2.49
CA SER A 294 -22.42 7.99 -1.08
C SER A 294 -21.42 7.34 -0.12
N ARG A 295 -20.82 6.21 -0.50
CA ARG A 295 -19.84 5.47 0.31
C ARG A 295 -18.41 5.84 0.00
N PHE A 296 -18.16 6.53 -1.11
CA PHE A 296 -16.82 6.92 -1.50
C PHE A 296 -16.32 8.10 -0.65
N LYS A 297 -15.13 7.96 -0.12
CA LYS A 297 -14.40 9.03 0.58
C LYS A 297 -13.01 9.23 0.00
N SER A 298 -12.32 8.15 -0.24
CA SER A 298 -11.03 8.10 -0.94
C SER A 298 -10.72 6.66 -1.36
N ILE A 299 -9.76 6.48 -2.24
CA ILE A 299 -9.26 5.16 -2.65
C ILE A 299 -8.63 4.42 -1.45
N GLU A 300 -7.89 5.14 -0.62
CA GLU A 300 -7.28 4.58 0.59
C GLU A 300 -8.35 4.10 1.58
N TYR A 301 -9.46 4.83 1.69
CA TYR A 301 -10.59 4.40 2.51
C TYR A 301 -11.20 3.09 2.00
N LEU A 302 -11.39 2.94 0.68
CA LEU A 302 -11.89 1.69 0.10
C LEU A 302 -10.94 0.53 0.37
N ARG A 303 -9.64 0.71 0.13
CA ARG A 303 -8.62 -0.30 0.45
C ARG A 303 -8.67 -0.76 1.90
N SER A 304 -8.87 0.16 2.82
CA SER A 304 -8.94 -0.20 4.24
C SER A 304 -10.23 -0.90 4.61
N VAL A 305 -11.36 -0.56 3.99
CA VAL A 305 -12.62 -1.30 4.17
C VAL A 305 -12.48 -2.72 3.66
N ASP A 306 -11.86 -2.92 2.49
CA ASP A 306 -11.61 -4.24 1.94
C ASP A 306 -10.62 -5.03 2.80
N ALA A 307 -9.53 -4.41 3.25
CA ALA A 307 -8.57 -5.02 4.15
C ALA A 307 -9.20 -5.42 5.50
N LEU A 308 -10.09 -4.57 6.07
CA LEU A 308 -10.87 -4.92 7.26
C LEU A 308 -11.80 -6.10 7.00
N SER A 309 -12.52 -6.10 5.89
CA SER A 309 -13.43 -7.19 5.53
C SER A 309 -12.69 -8.52 5.32
N LEU A 310 -11.52 -8.48 4.71
CA LEU A 310 -10.65 -9.65 4.57
C LEU A 310 -10.11 -10.12 5.93
N ALA A 311 -9.72 -9.18 6.80
CA ALA A 311 -9.26 -9.49 8.15
C ALA A 311 -10.38 -10.07 9.01
N GLU A 312 -11.62 -9.56 8.93
CA GLU A 312 -12.79 -10.14 9.58
C GLU A 312 -12.99 -11.61 9.16
N LYS A 313 -12.94 -11.88 7.86
CA LYS A 313 -13.09 -13.24 7.31
C LYS A 313 -11.94 -14.15 7.72
N ARG A 314 -10.70 -13.66 7.69
CA ARG A 314 -9.49 -14.44 7.98
C ARG A 314 -9.36 -14.77 9.45
N PHE A 315 -9.66 -13.82 10.33
CA PHE A 315 -9.45 -13.97 11.77
C PHE A 315 -10.71 -14.36 12.55
N GLY A 316 -11.89 -14.25 11.92
CA GLY A 316 -13.17 -14.51 12.57
C GLY A 316 -13.57 -13.41 13.59
N PHE A 317 -12.95 -12.26 13.57
CA PHE A 317 -13.23 -11.13 14.47
C PHE A 317 -14.11 -10.12 13.77
N GLN A 318 -14.99 -9.45 14.55
CA GLN A 318 -15.83 -8.39 14.02
C GLN A 318 -15.14 -7.02 14.11
N ALA A 319 -15.25 -6.22 13.06
CA ALA A 319 -14.83 -4.84 13.10
C ALA A 319 -15.96 -3.97 13.68
N VAL A 320 -15.72 -3.41 14.84
CA VAL A 320 -16.66 -2.56 15.58
C VAL A 320 -16.22 -1.10 15.48
N ASN A 321 -17.17 -0.19 15.30
CA ASN A 321 -16.87 1.23 15.38
C ASN A 321 -16.43 1.61 16.80
N LEU A 322 -15.47 2.52 16.92
CA LEU A 322 -14.99 3.00 18.22
C LEU A 322 -16.14 3.51 19.09
N ALA A 323 -17.15 4.14 18.48
CA ALA A 323 -18.39 4.53 19.16
C ALA A 323 -19.17 3.36 19.80
N GLY A 324 -19.03 2.16 19.25
CA GLY A 324 -19.64 0.94 19.79
C GLY A 324 -18.83 0.29 20.92
N LEU A 325 -17.58 0.67 21.08
CA LEU A 325 -16.68 0.23 22.16
C LEU A 325 -16.61 1.22 23.31
N ALA A 326 -16.98 2.47 23.07
CA ALA A 326 -16.92 3.56 24.04
C ALA A 326 -18.31 3.85 24.59
N GLU A 327 -18.40 4.23 25.86
CA GLU A 327 -19.59 4.93 26.33
C GLU A 327 -19.65 6.32 25.68
N LEU A 328 -20.57 6.52 24.75
CA LEU A 328 -20.64 7.66 23.84
C LEU A 328 -20.77 9.05 24.51
N LYS A 329 -21.01 9.10 25.81
CA LYS A 329 -21.09 10.36 26.59
C LYS A 329 -19.73 10.99 26.90
N ASP A 330 -18.65 10.25 26.73
CA ASP A 330 -17.34 10.58 27.28
C ASP A 330 -16.19 10.75 26.26
N VAL A 331 -16.50 11.03 24.99
CA VAL A 331 -15.50 11.60 24.09
C VAL A 331 -15.32 13.08 24.46
N LYS A 332 -14.46 13.36 25.40
CA LYS A 332 -14.13 14.73 25.79
C LYS A 332 -12.87 15.17 25.01
N SER A 333 -13.03 16.14 24.10
CA SER A 333 -11.92 17.01 23.74
C SER A 333 -11.51 17.78 25.00
N GLY A 334 -10.20 17.98 25.21
CA GLY A 334 -9.66 18.64 26.42
C GLY A 334 -10.52 19.82 26.88
N ILE A 335 -10.91 19.81 28.15
CA ILE A 335 -11.77 20.82 28.75
C ILE A 335 -10.94 22.10 28.94
N LYS A 336 -11.43 23.26 28.48
CA LYS A 336 -10.90 24.56 28.85
C LYS A 336 -11.12 24.76 30.37
N LEU A 337 -10.05 24.75 31.13
CA LEU A 337 -10.06 25.12 32.53
C LEU A 337 -9.99 26.64 32.64
N GLY A 338 -11.16 27.27 32.92
CA GLY A 338 -11.27 28.68 33.33
C GLY A 338 -11.23 29.73 32.21
N LYS A 339 -11.77 30.92 32.50
CA LYS A 339 -11.88 32.08 31.59
C LYS A 339 -10.54 32.71 31.18
N PHE A 340 -9.41 32.33 31.79
CA PHE A 340 -8.11 33.00 31.62
C PHE A 340 -6.90 32.04 31.51
N GLY A 341 -7.09 30.72 31.44
CA GLY A 341 -5.99 29.76 31.32
C GLY A 341 -5.99 29.03 29.98
N ASN A 342 -4.81 28.96 29.32
CA ASN A 342 -4.55 28.13 28.14
C ASN A 342 -4.29 26.64 28.53
N ASP A 343 -4.55 26.25 29.77
CA ASP A 343 -4.25 24.92 30.28
C ASP A 343 -5.43 23.98 30.09
N PHE A 344 -5.25 23.01 29.21
CA PHE A 344 -6.13 21.89 29.06
C PHE A 344 -5.61 20.71 29.89
N ALA A 345 -6.45 20.17 30.77
CA ALA A 345 -6.12 18.96 31.53
C ALA A 345 -7.20 17.91 31.33
N PHE A 346 -6.81 16.65 31.26
CA PHE A 346 -7.72 15.51 31.35
C PHE A 346 -7.83 15.03 32.78
N GLN A 347 -9.00 14.56 33.19
CA GLN A 347 -9.12 13.77 34.41
C GLN A 347 -8.69 12.33 34.10
N PRO A 348 -7.89 11.68 34.95
CA PRO A 348 -7.58 10.26 34.82
C PRO A 348 -8.87 9.45 34.83
N LEU A 349 -9.06 8.58 33.84
CA LEU A 349 -10.15 7.64 33.76
C LEU A 349 -9.61 6.25 33.59
N GLU A 350 -10.20 5.29 34.29
CA GLU A 350 -9.91 3.88 34.11
C GLU A 350 -10.34 3.42 32.71
N ASN A 351 -9.60 2.52 32.12
CA ASN A 351 -9.84 1.95 30.79
C ASN A 351 -10.05 3.02 29.70
N ALA A 352 -9.29 4.10 29.72
CA ALA A 352 -9.33 5.18 28.74
C ALA A 352 -8.11 5.14 27.80
N ILE A 353 -8.32 5.61 26.56
CA ILE A 353 -7.25 5.87 25.60
C ILE A 353 -7.24 7.34 25.20
N TYR A 354 -6.07 7.81 24.80
CA TYR A 354 -5.83 9.16 24.34
C TYR A 354 -5.39 9.12 22.88
N ILE A 355 -6.28 9.55 21.98
CA ILE A 355 -6.05 9.50 20.52
C ILE A 355 -5.57 10.86 20.05
N PRO A 356 -4.39 10.98 19.41
CA PRO A 356 -3.93 12.24 18.85
C PRO A 356 -4.84 12.69 17.70
N LEU A 357 -5.30 13.93 17.76
CA LEU A 357 -6.18 14.53 16.77
C LEU A 357 -5.42 15.04 15.53
N ILE A 358 -4.14 15.34 15.70
CA ILE A 358 -3.22 15.86 14.67
C ILE A 358 -1.92 15.06 14.65
N GLY A 359 -1.24 15.07 13.51
CA GLY A 359 0.05 14.36 13.34
C GLY A 359 -0.09 12.83 13.47
N ASN A 360 1.05 12.14 13.58
CA ASN A 360 1.14 10.67 13.57
C ASN A 360 1.62 10.08 14.91
N SER A 361 1.45 10.83 16.01
CA SER A 361 1.79 10.34 17.34
C SER A 361 0.99 9.09 17.72
N ASP A 362 1.50 8.35 18.69
CA ASP A 362 0.87 7.15 19.18
C ASP A 362 -0.38 7.44 20.00
N VAL A 363 -1.34 6.53 19.90
CA VAL A 363 -2.44 6.41 20.84
C VAL A 363 -1.87 5.82 22.15
N VAL A 364 -2.16 6.44 23.26
CA VAL A 364 -1.65 6.02 24.57
C VAL A 364 -2.79 5.72 25.52
N ASP A 365 -2.52 4.90 26.53
CA ASP A 365 -3.47 4.44 27.54
C ASP A 365 -3.27 5.12 28.91
N SER A 366 -2.32 6.08 28.97
CA SER A 366 -2.06 6.85 30.20
C SER A 366 -1.76 8.32 29.91
N LEU A 367 -1.98 9.19 30.90
CA LEU A 367 -1.72 10.62 30.79
C LEU A 367 -0.22 10.96 30.76
N GLU A 368 0.60 10.15 31.43
CA GLU A 368 2.05 10.33 31.50
C GLU A 368 2.74 10.07 30.16
N ALA A 369 2.10 9.27 29.29
CA ALA A 369 2.62 8.91 27.97
C ALA A 369 2.26 9.93 26.88
N LEU A 370 1.56 11.04 27.20
CA LEU A 370 1.20 12.07 26.22
C LEU A 370 2.45 12.78 25.69
N THR A 371 2.62 12.79 24.38
CA THR A 371 3.75 13.45 23.68
C THR A 371 3.41 14.83 23.12
N LEU A 372 2.13 15.09 22.86
CA LEU A 372 1.61 16.38 22.38
C LEU A 372 0.89 17.10 23.54
N LYS A 373 0.56 18.38 23.33
CA LYS A 373 -0.29 19.12 24.27
C LYS A 373 -1.65 18.45 24.42
N PRO A 374 -2.24 18.36 25.62
CA PRO A 374 -3.51 17.66 25.88
C PRO A 374 -4.66 18.09 24.94
N GLN A 375 -4.71 19.35 24.55
CA GLN A 375 -5.71 19.89 23.61
C GLN A 375 -5.70 19.21 22.23
N ASN A 376 -4.62 18.53 21.88
CA ASN A 376 -4.43 17.82 20.62
C ASN A 376 -4.80 16.33 20.72
N TYR A 377 -5.34 15.90 21.85
CA TYR A 377 -5.85 14.55 22.04
C TYR A 377 -7.37 14.52 22.27
N ALA A 378 -7.96 13.40 21.93
CA ALA A 378 -9.27 13.02 22.42
C ALA A 378 -9.12 11.92 23.47
N GLN A 379 -9.72 12.09 24.64
CA GLN A 379 -9.88 11.04 25.64
C GLN A 379 -11.11 10.21 25.31
N VAL A 380 -10.95 8.90 25.23
CA VAL A 380 -12.04 7.95 24.91
C VAL A 380 -12.05 6.87 25.97
N MET A 381 -13.10 6.79 26.77
CA MET A 381 -13.31 5.71 27.73
C MET A 381 -13.86 4.48 26.99
N ILE A 382 -13.17 3.36 27.13
CA ILE A 382 -13.55 2.08 26.52
C ILE A 382 -14.37 1.28 27.52
N ASP A 383 -15.48 0.69 27.07
CA ASP A 383 -16.28 -0.21 27.89
C ASP A 383 -15.48 -1.48 28.25
N PRO A 384 -15.14 -1.67 29.54
CA PRO A 384 -14.30 -2.78 29.95
C PRO A 384 -14.94 -4.16 29.76
N THR A 385 -16.27 -4.21 29.59
CA THR A 385 -16.98 -5.47 29.31
C THR A 385 -16.81 -5.91 27.87
N ARG A 386 -16.40 -5.00 26.96
CA ARG A 386 -16.26 -5.24 25.51
C ARG A 386 -14.81 -5.24 25.08
N SER A 387 -13.97 -4.38 25.64
CA SER A 387 -12.58 -4.30 25.23
C SER A 387 -11.68 -3.69 26.31
N ASN A 388 -10.40 -4.06 26.24
CA ASN A 388 -9.34 -3.47 27.03
C ASN A 388 -8.80 -2.22 26.31
N ALA A 389 -8.67 -1.10 27.03
CA ALA A 389 -8.13 0.15 26.48
C ALA A 389 -6.73 -0.03 25.87
N LYS A 390 -5.85 -0.77 26.55
CA LYS A 390 -4.50 -1.06 26.08
C LYS A 390 -4.50 -1.83 24.75
N PHE A 391 -5.41 -2.81 24.60
CA PHE A 391 -5.60 -3.52 23.33
C PHE A 391 -6.00 -2.56 22.21
N VAL A 392 -6.98 -1.68 22.45
CA VAL A 392 -7.44 -0.71 21.45
C VAL A 392 -6.31 0.25 21.07
N ALA A 393 -5.51 0.71 22.02
CA ALA A 393 -4.35 1.57 21.77
C ALA A 393 -3.31 0.86 20.88
N HIS A 394 -2.95 -0.40 21.18
CA HIS A 394 -2.02 -1.19 20.37
C HIS A 394 -2.57 -1.43 18.97
N PHE A 395 -3.84 -1.76 18.82
CA PHE A 395 -4.48 -1.92 17.50
C PHE A 395 -4.39 -0.64 16.68
N LEU A 396 -4.75 0.51 17.28
CA LEU A 396 -4.72 1.80 16.58
C LEU A 396 -3.28 2.29 16.29
N ASN A 397 -2.27 1.76 16.95
CA ASN A 397 -0.85 2.01 16.69
C ASN A 397 -0.22 1.03 15.70
N SER A 398 -0.87 -0.07 15.38
CA SER A 398 -0.43 -0.95 14.30
C SER A 398 -0.43 -0.19 12.96
N ASP A 399 0.33 -0.68 11.97
CA ASP A 399 0.37 -0.07 10.63
C ASP A 399 -1.05 0.09 10.05
N PHE A 400 -1.88 -0.91 10.25
CA PHE A 400 -3.27 -0.89 9.83
C PHE A 400 -4.11 0.15 10.59
N GLY A 401 -4.00 0.20 11.91
CA GLY A 401 -4.68 1.18 12.75
C GLY A 401 -4.24 2.62 12.46
N ARG A 402 -2.94 2.84 12.19
CA ARG A 402 -2.42 4.13 11.75
C ARG A 402 -3.03 4.58 10.42
N GLN A 403 -3.14 3.67 9.43
CA GLN A 403 -3.81 3.97 8.16
C GLN A 403 -5.26 4.37 8.37
N LEU A 404 -6.01 3.65 9.21
CA LEU A 404 -7.40 4.00 9.54
C LEU A 404 -7.52 5.40 10.18
N ARG A 405 -6.60 5.76 11.07
CA ARG A 405 -6.56 7.09 11.69
C ARG A 405 -6.27 8.18 10.68
N GLU A 406 -5.29 7.97 9.78
CA GLU A 406 -4.96 8.94 8.73
C GLU A 406 -6.15 9.21 7.80
N GLN A 407 -6.85 8.18 7.38
CA GLN A 407 -8.01 8.29 6.49
C GLN A 407 -9.23 8.96 7.17
N GLY A 408 -9.31 8.87 8.48
CA GLY A 408 -10.34 9.55 9.25
C GLY A 408 -10.13 11.07 9.42
N LYS A 409 -8.92 11.57 9.12
CA LYS A 409 -8.60 12.99 9.25
C LYS A 409 -9.29 13.82 8.17
N THR A 410 -9.74 15.00 8.54
CA THR A 410 -10.41 15.97 7.66
C THR A 410 -9.80 17.36 7.85
N GLY A 411 -9.79 18.20 6.81
CA GLY A 411 -9.27 19.55 6.83
C GLY A 411 -8.25 19.84 5.73
N GLY A 412 -8.07 21.09 5.34
CA GLY A 412 -7.20 21.51 4.24
C GLY A 412 -5.73 21.64 4.67
N THR A 413 -5.37 22.72 5.39
CA THR A 413 -3.97 23.02 5.75
C THR A 413 -3.42 22.12 6.86
N ILE A 414 -4.24 21.84 7.88
CA ILE A 414 -3.93 20.90 8.95
C ILE A 414 -5.09 19.93 9.05
N SER A 415 -4.89 18.70 8.56
CA SER A 415 -5.89 17.66 8.68
C SER A 415 -5.94 17.13 10.11
N LYS A 416 -7.15 16.96 10.67
CA LYS A 416 -7.35 16.43 12.01
C LYS A 416 -8.51 15.46 12.10
N LEU A 417 -8.47 14.55 13.06
CA LEU A 417 -9.58 13.72 13.45
C LEU A 417 -10.62 14.58 14.18
N ASN A 418 -11.82 14.67 13.64
CA ASN A 418 -12.96 15.27 14.33
C ASN A 418 -13.74 14.21 15.11
N THR A 419 -14.68 14.62 15.94
CA THR A 419 -15.49 13.71 16.78
C THR A 419 -16.28 12.69 15.95
N GLN A 420 -16.77 13.06 14.78
CA GLN A 420 -17.50 12.14 13.89
C GLN A 420 -16.56 11.08 13.30
N SER A 421 -15.37 11.49 12.86
CA SER A 421 -14.32 10.59 12.36
C SER A 421 -13.83 9.63 13.43
N LEU A 422 -13.63 10.12 14.67
CA LEU A 422 -13.26 9.27 15.81
C LEU A 422 -14.31 8.20 16.09
N ARG A 423 -15.60 8.59 16.10
CA ARG A 423 -16.70 7.64 16.30
C ARG A 423 -16.79 6.56 15.22
N ALA A 424 -16.41 6.90 14.02
CA ALA A 424 -16.44 6.01 12.85
C ALA A 424 -15.20 5.14 12.68
N LEU A 425 -14.12 5.35 13.48
CA LEU A 425 -12.95 4.48 13.44
C LEU A 425 -13.35 3.04 13.75
N ARG A 426 -12.91 2.10 12.92
CA ARG A 426 -13.22 0.69 13.08
C ARG A 426 -12.04 -0.02 13.75
N VAL A 427 -12.33 -0.88 14.72
CA VAL A 427 -11.39 -1.71 15.47
C VAL A 427 -11.81 -3.16 15.33
N LEU A 428 -10.88 -4.05 14.98
CA LEU A 428 -11.11 -5.49 15.02
C LEU A 428 -11.05 -5.95 16.48
N VAL A 429 -12.15 -6.50 16.98
CA VAL A 429 -12.30 -6.80 18.41
C VAL A 429 -12.49 -8.31 18.60
N PRO A 430 -11.45 -9.05 19.02
CA PRO A 430 -11.59 -10.40 19.51
C PRO A 430 -12.24 -10.43 20.91
N ASP A 431 -12.55 -11.63 21.40
CA ASP A 431 -12.98 -11.81 22.78
C ASP A 431 -11.90 -11.35 23.79
N LEU A 432 -12.33 -11.03 25.03
CA LEU A 432 -11.44 -10.49 26.07
C LEU A 432 -10.26 -11.41 26.40
N ALA A 433 -10.44 -12.74 26.34
CA ALA A 433 -9.37 -13.68 26.62
C ALA A 433 -8.30 -13.65 25.52
N THR A 434 -8.71 -13.51 24.27
CA THR A 434 -7.79 -13.33 23.13
C THR A 434 -7.08 -11.96 23.21
N GLN A 435 -7.79 -10.88 23.57
CA GLN A 435 -7.17 -9.57 23.79
C GLN A 435 -6.08 -9.65 24.87
N GLN A 436 -6.38 -10.29 26.00
CA GLN A 436 -5.42 -10.45 27.10
C GLN A 436 -4.19 -11.24 26.64
N ARG A 437 -4.37 -12.34 25.90
CA ARG A 437 -3.27 -13.14 25.35
C ARG A 437 -2.38 -12.34 24.41
N LEU A 438 -2.98 -11.51 23.53
CA LEU A 438 -2.22 -10.64 22.63
C LEU A 438 -1.38 -9.63 23.39
N LEU A 439 -1.93 -9.00 24.44
CA LEU A 439 -1.21 -8.07 25.30
C LEU A 439 -0.06 -8.74 26.05
N GLU A 440 -0.25 -9.97 26.53
CA GLU A 440 0.80 -10.75 27.19
C GLU A 440 1.95 -11.11 26.25
N VAL A 441 1.63 -11.48 25.00
CA VAL A 441 2.65 -11.76 23.97
C VAL A 441 3.40 -10.48 23.62
N GLU A 442 2.70 -9.36 23.42
CA GLU A 442 3.31 -8.06 23.16
C GLU A 442 4.22 -7.61 24.31
N ALA A 443 3.79 -7.79 25.55
CA ALA A 443 4.62 -7.49 26.71
C ALA A 443 5.91 -8.34 26.75
N LYS A 444 5.83 -9.61 26.35
CA LYS A 444 7.02 -10.47 26.22
C LYS A 444 7.96 -9.99 25.13
N ILE A 445 7.42 -9.65 23.94
CA ILE A 445 8.21 -9.11 22.84
C ILE A 445 8.95 -7.83 23.28
N ASN A 446 8.26 -6.91 23.95
CA ASN A 446 8.84 -5.67 24.43
C ASN A 446 9.93 -5.90 25.51
N ALA A 447 9.75 -6.89 26.38
CA ALA A 447 10.75 -7.27 27.37
C ALA A 447 12.03 -7.82 26.69
N GLU A 448 11.87 -8.68 25.68
CA GLU A 448 13.00 -9.21 24.91
C GLU A 448 13.73 -8.11 24.12
N GLN A 449 12.97 -7.20 23.48
CA GLN A 449 13.56 -6.04 22.79
C GLN A 449 14.36 -5.15 23.75
N THR A 450 13.85 -4.91 24.95
CA THR A 450 14.54 -4.13 25.99
C THR A 450 15.85 -4.81 26.39
N THR A 451 15.82 -6.14 26.56
CA THR A 451 17.01 -6.95 26.87
C THR A 451 18.05 -6.87 25.75
N ILE A 452 17.62 -7.00 24.48
CA ILE A 452 18.50 -6.87 23.31
C ILE A 452 19.15 -5.48 23.28
N LEU A 453 18.38 -4.43 23.51
CA LEU A 453 18.89 -3.05 23.51
C LEU A 453 19.91 -2.83 24.64
N ALA A 454 19.65 -3.36 25.84
CA ALA A 454 20.60 -3.32 26.96
C ALA A 454 21.92 -4.01 26.60
N LEU A 455 21.86 -5.20 25.97
CA LEU A 455 23.05 -5.92 25.50
C LEU A 455 23.82 -5.15 24.43
N GLN A 456 23.13 -4.52 23.48
CA GLN A 456 23.76 -3.68 22.46
C GLN A 456 24.49 -2.47 23.09
N ASN A 457 23.89 -1.84 24.09
CA ASN A 457 24.50 -0.73 24.82
C ASN A 457 25.75 -1.19 25.59
N GLU A 458 25.70 -2.35 26.27
CA GLU A 458 26.84 -2.92 26.97
C GLU A 458 28.00 -3.24 26.05
N LEU A 459 27.74 -3.85 24.89
CA LEU A 459 28.75 -4.08 23.85
C LEU A 459 29.36 -2.78 23.30
N ALA A 460 28.54 -1.73 23.16
CA ALA A 460 29.01 -0.42 22.74
C ALA A 460 29.90 0.24 23.82
N GLU A 461 29.59 0.02 25.09
CA GLU A 461 30.43 0.46 26.20
C GLU A 461 31.78 -0.29 26.26
N PHE A 462 31.77 -1.61 26.11
CA PHE A 462 33.01 -2.39 25.98
C PHE A 462 33.91 -1.88 24.83
N ARG A 463 33.32 -1.57 23.70
CA ARG A 463 34.07 -1.00 22.57
C ARG A 463 34.67 0.37 22.92
N ARG A 464 33.94 1.24 23.61
CA ARG A 464 34.46 2.55 24.04
C ARG A 464 35.57 2.40 25.08
N GLU A 465 35.42 1.50 26.03
CA GLU A 465 36.36 1.27 27.10
C GLU A 465 37.74 0.80 26.62
N ILE A 466 37.79 -0.18 25.68
CA ILE A 466 39.07 -0.68 25.13
C ILE A 466 39.84 0.38 24.35
N TRP A 467 39.15 1.32 23.70
CA TRP A 467 39.81 2.39 22.96
C TRP A 467 40.14 3.59 23.83
N ALA A 468 39.41 3.81 24.92
CA ALA A 468 39.75 4.84 25.89
C ALA A 468 40.91 4.41 26.81
N ASN A 469 40.98 3.11 27.17
CA ASN A 469 42.03 2.54 28.04
C ASN A 469 42.44 1.14 27.54
N PRO A 470 43.47 1.06 26.68
CA PRO A 470 43.92 -0.23 26.13
C PRO A 470 44.34 -1.26 27.17
N LYS A 471 44.73 -0.81 28.40
CA LYS A 471 45.08 -1.71 29.53
C LYS A 471 43.85 -2.45 30.07
N ALA A 472 42.65 -1.97 29.82
CA ALA A 472 41.40 -2.62 30.24
C ALA A 472 41.02 -3.83 29.35
N ALA A 473 41.72 -4.07 28.24
CA ALA A 473 41.35 -5.09 27.26
C ALA A 473 41.16 -6.50 27.87
N ALA A 474 42.04 -6.92 28.80
CA ALA A 474 41.93 -8.23 29.44
C ALA A 474 40.72 -8.37 30.37
N ASP A 475 40.30 -7.28 31.02
CA ASP A 475 39.11 -7.27 31.87
C ASP A 475 37.82 -7.24 31.01
N VAL A 476 37.83 -6.44 29.98
CA VAL A 476 36.71 -6.40 28.97
C VAL A 476 36.55 -7.76 28.32
N GLU A 477 37.64 -8.45 27.94
CA GLU A 477 37.56 -9.82 27.39
C GLU A 477 36.91 -10.80 28.37
N ARG A 478 37.21 -10.70 29.67
CA ARG A 478 36.61 -11.57 30.69
C ARG A 478 35.10 -11.30 30.80
N ARG A 479 34.69 -10.03 30.85
CA ARG A 479 33.26 -9.63 30.90
C ARG A 479 32.52 -10.05 29.61
N LEU A 480 33.15 -9.90 28.46
CA LEU A 480 32.60 -10.33 27.15
C LEU A 480 32.38 -11.86 27.12
N LYS A 481 33.31 -12.66 27.67
CA LYS A 481 33.13 -14.11 27.81
C LYS A 481 31.96 -14.46 28.71
N GLY A 482 31.78 -13.74 29.80
CA GLY A 482 30.62 -13.88 30.68
C GLY A 482 29.29 -13.60 29.95
N LEU A 483 29.24 -12.49 29.24
CA LEU A 483 28.07 -12.08 28.46
C LEU A 483 27.77 -13.11 27.34
N ALA A 484 28.80 -13.61 26.60
CA ALA A 484 28.66 -14.63 25.59
C ALA A 484 28.08 -15.95 26.14
N ASN A 485 28.48 -16.35 27.36
CA ASN A 485 27.92 -17.53 28.02
C ASN A 485 26.45 -17.33 28.43
N GLN A 486 26.06 -16.14 28.89
CA GLN A 486 24.66 -15.79 29.19
C GLN A 486 23.81 -15.80 27.92
N LEU A 487 24.29 -15.18 26.85
CA LEU A 487 23.62 -15.20 25.53
C LEU A 487 23.45 -16.62 25.00
N SER A 488 24.49 -17.45 25.08
CA SER A 488 24.43 -18.83 24.62
C SER A 488 23.41 -19.67 25.40
N SER A 489 23.27 -19.46 26.71
CA SER A 489 22.25 -20.13 27.52
C SER A 489 20.84 -19.60 27.22
N GLY A 490 20.69 -18.30 27.01
CA GLY A 490 19.44 -17.66 26.59
C GLY A 490 18.95 -18.15 25.23
N ILE A 491 19.86 -18.22 24.25
CA ILE A 491 19.56 -18.71 22.89
C ILE A 491 19.12 -20.19 22.92
N LYS A 492 19.78 -21.03 23.74
CA LYS A 492 19.37 -22.45 23.91
C LYS A 492 17.95 -22.59 24.47
N ASN A 493 17.57 -21.75 25.43
CA ASN A 493 16.22 -21.74 25.98
C ASN A 493 15.19 -21.22 24.97
N HIS A 494 15.56 -20.22 24.18
CA HIS A 494 14.71 -19.68 23.11
C HIS A 494 14.50 -20.70 21.98
N ALA A 495 15.56 -21.39 21.55
CA ALA A 495 15.48 -22.44 20.53
C ALA A 495 14.52 -23.57 20.93
N SER A 496 14.56 -23.99 22.19
CA SER A 496 13.62 -25.01 22.70
C SER A 496 12.16 -24.55 22.67
N ALA A 497 11.88 -23.31 23.05
CA ALA A 497 10.52 -22.73 22.99
C ALA A 497 10.03 -22.61 21.55
N THR A 498 10.90 -22.22 20.62
CA THR A 498 10.58 -22.07 19.18
C THR A 498 10.35 -23.43 18.51
N LEU A 499 11.09 -24.48 18.89
CA LEU A 499 10.85 -25.84 18.40
C LEU A 499 9.53 -26.42 18.92
N ALA A 500 9.13 -26.11 20.16
CA ALA A 500 7.84 -26.51 20.69
C ALA A 500 6.70 -25.92 19.86
N GLN A 501 6.78 -24.64 19.54
CA GLN A 501 5.81 -23.96 18.70
C GLN A 501 5.80 -24.50 17.26
N TRP A 502 6.97 -24.77 16.68
CA TRP A 502 7.08 -25.36 15.36
C TRP A 502 6.47 -26.78 15.30
N SER A 503 6.64 -27.58 16.37
CA SER A 503 6.04 -28.91 16.45
C SER A 503 4.51 -28.92 16.39
N GLU A 504 3.84 -27.80 16.73
CA GLU A 504 2.38 -27.64 16.61
C GLU A 504 1.91 -27.46 15.17
N THR A 505 2.77 -26.99 14.28
CA THR A 505 2.47 -26.76 12.87
C THR A 505 2.86 -27.92 11.96
N LEU A 506 3.67 -28.85 12.45
CA LEU A 506 4.13 -30.01 11.69
C LEU A 506 3.00 -31.04 11.47
N PRO A 507 3.04 -31.77 10.34
CA PRO A 507 2.22 -32.97 10.17
C PRO A 507 2.38 -33.94 11.35
N PHE A 508 1.26 -34.56 11.78
CA PHE A 508 1.22 -35.40 12.99
C PHE A 508 2.38 -36.42 13.12
N PRO A 509 2.77 -37.17 12.06
CA PRO A 509 3.88 -38.13 12.17
C PRO A 509 5.19 -37.49 12.61
N LEU A 510 5.51 -36.29 12.07
CA LEU A 510 6.74 -35.55 12.38
C LEU A 510 6.64 -34.87 13.75
N ALA A 511 5.50 -34.25 14.02
CA ALA A 511 5.22 -33.62 15.30
C ALA A 511 5.34 -34.61 16.49
N SER A 512 4.84 -35.83 16.34
CA SER A 512 4.87 -36.84 17.39
C SER A 512 6.30 -37.23 17.77
N ILE A 513 7.20 -37.40 16.80
CA ILE A 513 8.61 -37.73 17.06
C ILE A 513 9.35 -36.56 17.73
N LEU A 514 9.12 -35.33 17.27
CA LEU A 514 9.74 -34.15 17.85
C LEU A 514 9.24 -33.90 19.30
N ARG A 515 7.96 -34.16 19.55
CA ARG A 515 7.38 -34.11 20.92
C ARG A 515 7.96 -35.17 21.82
N ALA A 516 8.18 -36.41 21.33
CA ALA A 516 8.86 -37.46 22.09
C ALA A 516 10.28 -37.03 22.47
N TRP A 517 11.02 -36.40 21.57
CA TRP A 517 12.32 -35.82 21.86
C TRP A 517 12.22 -34.76 22.95
N GLN A 518 11.24 -33.84 22.90
CA GLN A 518 11.02 -32.80 23.89
C GLN A 518 10.68 -33.38 25.26
N ALA A 519 9.83 -34.42 25.30
CA ALA A 519 9.41 -35.08 26.53
C ALA A 519 10.50 -35.94 27.17
N THR A 520 11.56 -36.32 26.44
CA THR A 520 12.69 -37.09 26.94
C THR A 520 13.48 -36.28 27.96
N PRO A 521 13.85 -36.83 29.12
CA PRO A 521 14.61 -36.14 30.16
C PRO A 521 15.87 -35.47 29.63
N SER A 522 16.22 -34.29 30.18
CA SER A 522 17.33 -33.44 29.69
C SER A 522 18.69 -34.13 29.71
N HIS A 523 18.87 -35.11 30.59
CA HIS A 523 20.11 -35.87 30.75
C HIS A 523 20.18 -37.14 29.90
N ASP A 524 19.07 -37.59 29.30
CA ASP A 524 19.03 -38.81 28.46
C ASP A 524 19.35 -38.44 26.98
N PHE A 525 20.58 -38.12 26.74
CA PHE A 525 21.03 -37.74 25.38
C PHE A 525 21.06 -38.93 24.41
N LYS A 526 21.10 -40.17 24.92
CA LYS A 526 21.02 -41.37 24.09
C LYS A 526 19.68 -41.45 23.37
N THR A 527 18.61 -41.45 24.13
CA THR A 527 17.25 -41.46 23.58
C THR A 527 16.96 -40.20 22.75
N LYS A 528 17.46 -39.07 23.19
CA LYS A 528 17.28 -37.79 22.45
C LYS A 528 17.88 -37.84 21.05
N HIS A 529 19.13 -38.27 20.88
CA HIS A 529 19.73 -38.25 19.53
C HIS A 529 19.08 -39.32 18.63
N GLU A 530 18.61 -40.46 19.17
CA GLU A 530 17.86 -41.44 18.43
C GLU A 530 16.52 -40.90 17.91
N HIS A 531 15.77 -40.16 18.75
CA HIS A 531 14.54 -39.48 18.30
C HIS A 531 14.79 -38.50 17.17
N LEU A 532 15.89 -37.73 17.24
CA LEU A 532 16.22 -36.80 16.15
C LEU A 532 16.61 -37.53 14.86
N LEU A 533 17.30 -38.65 14.92
CA LEU A 533 17.58 -39.48 13.73
C LEU A 533 16.28 -40.00 13.12
N HIS A 534 15.35 -40.53 13.97
CA HIS A 534 14.04 -40.93 13.52
C HIS A 534 13.22 -39.79 12.92
N PHE A 535 13.35 -38.57 13.46
CA PHE A 535 12.71 -37.38 12.90
C PHE A 535 13.18 -37.11 11.47
N PHE A 536 14.49 -37.17 11.19
CA PHE A 536 15.00 -36.97 9.83
C PHE A 536 14.63 -38.11 8.89
N GLU A 537 14.63 -39.35 9.36
CA GLU A 537 14.18 -40.52 8.58
C GLU A 537 12.70 -40.37 8.20
N ALA A 538 11.84 -40.05 9.18
CA ALA A 538 10.42 -39.80 8.96
C ALA A 538 10.18 -38.60 8.02
N THR A 539 11.00 -37.56 8.12
CA THR A 539 10.92 -36.39 7.21
C THR A 539 11.25 -36.82 5.77
N ALA A 540 12.29 -37.61 5.57
CA ALA A 540 12.65 -38.12 4.24
C ALA A 540 11.56 -38.99 3.65
N GLU A 541 10.97 -39.89 4.49
CA GLU A 541 9.86 -40.76 4.11
C GLU A 541 8.64 -39.90 3.72
N PHE A 542 8.21 -38.99 4.57
CA PHE A 542 7.04 -38.16 4.37
C PHE A 542 7.15 -37.33 3.06
N VAL A 543 8.28 -36.68 2.84
CA VAL A 543 8.52 -35.92 1.61
C VAL A 543 8.55 -36.83 0.39
N SER A 544 9.17 -38.02 0.51
CA SER A 544 9.19 -39.02 -0.57
C SER A 544 7.80 -39.50 -0.96
N ILE A 545 6.92 -39.75 0.03
CA ILE A 545 5.53 -40.16 -0.21
C ILE A 545 4.77 -39.10 -0.98
N ILE A 546 4.91 -37.81 -0.61
CA ILE A 546 4.27 -36.70 -1.32
C ILE A 546 4.80 -36.61 -2.76
N LEU A 547 6.12 -36.66 -2.94
CA LEU A 547 6.73 -36.60 -4.28
C LEU A 547 6.28 -37.77 -5.16
N LEU A 548 6.30 -39.00 -4.64
CA LEU A 548 5.85 -40.19 -5.36
C LEU A 548 4.36 -40.10 -5.70
N SER A 549 3.53 -39.63 -4.77
CA SER A 549 2.10 -39.44 -4.99
C SER A 549 1.84 -38.42 -6.11
N ALA A 550 2.51 -37.26 -6.05
CA ALA A 550 2.39 -36.23 -7.07
C ALA A 550 2.82 -36.74 -8.45
N PHE A 551 3.96 -37.41 -8.57
CA PHE A 551 4.39 -37.99 -9.85
C PHE A 551 3.45 -39.09 -10.33
N SER A 552 2.91 -39.92 -9.44
CA SER A 552 2.00 -40.98 -9.79
C SER A 552 0.64 -40.49 -10.30
N SER A 553 0.25 -39.27 -9.99
CA SER A 553 -0.99 -38.66 -10.50
C SER A 553 -0.96 -38.43 -12.02
N ASN A 554 0.25 -38.34 -12.61
CA ASN A 554 0.44 -38.23 -14.07
C ASN A 554 1.32 -39.35 -14.61
N VAL A 555 0.69 -40.40 -15.13
CA VAL A 555 1.37 -41.60 -15.62
C VAL A 555 2.39 -41.30 -16.74
N ALA A 556 2.09 -40.37 -17.63
CA ALA A 556 2.96 -40.00 -18.76
C ALA A 556 4.26 -39.37 -18.28
N VAL A 557 4.20 -38.52 -17.27
CA VAL A 557 5.37 -37.91 -16.62
C VAL A 557 6.12 -38.92 -15.77
N PHE A 558 5.41 -39.77 -15.02
CA PHE A 558 6.04 -40.67 -14.06
C PHE A 558 6.73 -41.87 -14.73
N ALA A 559 6.21 -42.40 -15.81
CA ALA A 559 6.73 -43.64 -16.44
C ALA A 559 8.25 -43.62 -16.72
N PRO A 560 8.83 -42.62 -17.37
CA PRO A 560 10.26 -42.54 -17.58
C PRO A 560 11.04 -42.37 -16.28
N HIS A 561 10.52 -41.58 -15.33
CA HIS A 561 11.17 -41.34 -14.05
C HIS A 561 11.12 -42.57 -13.13
N ARG A 562 10.02 -43.32 -13.15
CA ARG A 562 9.88 -44.58 -12.40
C ARG A 562 10.96 -45.58 -12.82
N LYS A 563 11.18 -45.76 -14.15
CA LYS A 563 12.22 -46.66 -14.67
C LYS A 563 13.61 -46.21 -14.21
N LYS A 564 13.93 -44.90 -14.38
CA LYS A 564 15.23 -44.35 -14.00
C LYS A 564 15.47 -44.40 -12.49
N LEU A 565 14.47 -44.11 -11.67
CA LEU A 565 14.57 -44.20 -10.22
C LEU A 565 14.86 -45.65 -9.79
N ALA A 566 14.18 -46.66 -10.39
CA ALA A 566 14.41 -48.05 -10.11
C ALA A 566 15.85 -48.49 -10.50
N GLU A 567 16.41 -47.97 -11.60
CA GLU A 567 17.80 -48.19 -12.01
C GLU A 567 18.76 -47.66 -10.97
N VAL A 568 18.63 -46.36 -10.60
CA VAL A 568 19.50 -45.67 -9.62
C VAL A 568 19.40 -46.37 -8.24
N MET A 569 18.23 -46.81 -7.83
CA MET A 569 18.07 -47.58 -6.58
C MET A 569 18.83 -48.89 -6.61
N ARG A 570 18.75 -49.61 -7.74
CA ARG A 570 19.46 -50.89 -7.91
C ARG A 570 20.97 -50.70 -7.89
N GLU A 571 21.48 -49.66 -8.56
CA GLU A 571 22.90 -49.32 -8.56
C GLU A 571 23.48 -49.05 -7.16
N GLN A 572 22.64 -48.50 -6.26
CA GLN A 572 23.02 -48.21 -4.89
C GLN A 572 22.59 -49.26 -3.87
N ASN A 573 22.14 -50.45 -4.32
CA ASN A 573 21.61 -51.52 -3.46
C ASN A 573 20.42 -51.15 -2.57
N PHE A 574 19.58 -50.21 -3.02
CA PHE A 574 18.31 -49.86 -2.36
C PHE A 574 17.11 -50.54 -3.00
N SER A 575 16.06 -50.74 -2.22
CA SER A 575 14.82 -51.36 -2.67
C SER A 575 13.64 -50.84 -1.88
N PHE A 576 12.47 -50.72 -2.50
CA PHE A 576 11.22 -50.42 -1.82
C PHE A 576 10.68 -51.60 -0.97
N ASN A 577 11.20 -52.81 -1.16
CA ASN A 577 10.85 -53.96 -0.31
C ASN A 577 11.48 -53.90 1.09
N ARG A 578 12.58 -53.16 1.23
CA ARG A 578 13.26 -52.90 2.50
C ARG A 578 13.76 -51.46 2.52
N THR A 579 12.90 -50.56 2.89
CA THR A 579 13.18 -49.17 2.94
C THR A 579 14.05 -48.80 4.14
N THR A 580 14.94 -47.86 3.93
CA THR A 580 15.83 -47.26 4.95
C THR A 580 15.88 -45.74 4.74
N PHE A 581 16.47 -45.01 5.67
CA PHE A 581 16.69 -43.56 5.51
C PHE A 581 17.40 -43.26 4.17
N GLY A 582 18.43 -44.06 3.80
CA GLY A 582 19.13 -43.90 2.51
C GLY A 582 18.20 -44.06 1.29
N THR A 583 17.22 -45.00 1.38
CA THR A 583 16.22 -45.21 0.33
C THR A 583 15.38 -43.97 0.14
N TRP A 584 14.80 -43.43 1.23
CA TRP A 584 13.94 -42.27 1.19
C TRP A 584 14.69 -41.00 0.77
N LYS A 585 15.89 -40.81 1.30
CA LYS A 585 16.80 -39.71 0.88
C LYS A 585 17.02 -39.72 -0.65
N LEU A 586 17.28 -40.88 -1.24
CA LEU A 586 17.51 -41.04 -2.68
C LEU A 586 16.26 -40.64 -3.49
N VAL A 587 15.08 -41.01 -3.04
CA VAL A 587 13.81 -40.61 -3.66
C VAL A 587 13.63 -39.08 -3.62
N VAL A 588 13.90 -38.44 -2.47
CA VAL A 588 13.85 -36.98 -2.34
C VAL A 588 14.84 -36.28 -3.27
N GLU A 589 16.07 -36.75 -3.34
CA GLU A 589 17.12 -36.20 -4.22
C GLU A 589 16.71 -36.30 -5.69
N TYR A 590 16.26 -37.48 -6.12
CA TYR A 590 15.92 -37.72 -7.52
C TYR A 590 14.64 -36.97 -7.92
N LEU A 591 13.52 -37.20 -7.26
CA LEU A 591 12.24 -36.55 -7.62
C LEU A 591 12.23 -35.06 -7.31
N GLY A 592 12.88 -34.61 -6.26
CA GLY A 592 13.06 -33.18 -5.98
C GLY A 592 13.84 -32.47 -7.09
N LYS A 593 14.84 -33.13 -7.70
CA LYS A 593 15.53 -32.60 -8.89
C LYS A 593 14.57 -32.49 -10.07
N GLN A 594 13.78 -33.54 -10.35
CA GLN A 594 12.82 -33.50 -11.47
C GLN A 594 11.75 -32.42 -11.25
N THR A 595 11.26 -32.25 -10.03
CA THR A 595 10.33 -31.18 -9.67
C THR A 595 10.94 -29.79 -9.94
N ARG A 596 12.20 -29.56 -9.54
CA ARG A 596 12.90 -28.29 -9.86
C ARG A 596 13.06 -28.05 -11.35
N ASP A 597 13.29 -29.12 -12.13
CA ASP A 597 13.43 -29.00 -13.58
C ASP A 597 12.10 -28.63 -14.25
N LEU A 598 10.95 -29.13 -13.74
CA LEU A 598 9.61 -28.72 -14.15
C LEU A 598 9.28 -27.25 -13.74
N LEU A 599 9.78 -26.80 -12.59
CA LEU A 599 9.55 -25.43 -12.10
C LEU A 599 10.44 -24.37 -12.76
N ARG A 600 11.51 -24.77 -13.45
CA ARG A 600 12.43 -23.80 -14.09
C ARG A 600 11.77 -23.15 -15.30
N GLU A 601 11.88 -21.83 -15.37
CA GLU A 601 11.65 -21.07 -16.60
C GLU A 601 12.74 -21.37 -17.60
N SER A 602 12.45 -22.08 -18.70
CA SER A 602 13.44 -22.29 -19.75
C SER A 602 13.45 -21.09 -20.69
N GLY A 603 14.50 -20.27 -20.60
CA GLY A 603 14.71 -19.09 -21.44
C GLY A 603 14.84 -19.33 -22.96
N LYS A 604 14.58 -20.53 -23.44
CA LYS A 604 14.69 -20.90 -24.88
C LYS A 604 13.35 -21.25 -25.56
N LYS A 605 12.28 -21.51 -24.79
CA LYS A 605 10.92 -21.74 -25.33
C LYS A 605 9.90 -21.31 -24.28
N PRO A 606 9.40 -20.07 -24.30
CA PRO A 606 8.50 -19.54 -23.28
C PRO A 606 7.22 -20.36 -23.10
N ASP A 607 6.63 -20.87 -24.21
CA ASP A 607 5.37 -21.64 -24.14
C ASP A 607 5.50 -23.01 -23.46
N SER A 608 6.67 -23.70 -23.59
CA SER A 608 6.88 -25.00 -22.95
C SER A 608 7.13 -24.88 -21.45
N ALA A 609 7.82 -23.84 -20.98
CA ALA A 609 8.11 -23.61 -19.59
C ALA A 609 6.84 -23.25 -18.77
N MET A 610 5.91 -22.53 -19.37
CA MET A 610 4.63 -22.20 -18.75
C MET A 610 3.75 -23.43 -18.61
N ASN A 611 3.76 -24.34 -19.58
CA ASN A 611 3.07 -25.62 -19.53
C ASN A 611 3.67 -26.55 -18.46
N ASP A 612 5.00 -26.64 -18.35
CA ASP A 612 5.69 -27.50 -17.37
C ASP A 612 5.42 -27.06 -15.93
N ARG A 613 5.38 -25.76 -15.66
CA ARG A 613 5.05 -25.23 -14.34
C ARG A 613 3.57 -25.46 -13.96
N ALA A 614 2.65 -25.25 -14.91
CA ALA A 614 1.23 -25.52 -14.71
C ALA A 614 0.98 -27.02 -14.47
N LEU A 615 1.65 -27.89 -15.23
CA LEU A 615 1.63 -29.33 -15.06
C LEU A 615 2.15 -29.74 -13.67
N CYS A 616 3.25 -29.13 -13.20
CA CYS A 616 3.76 -29.35 -11.86
C CYS A 616 2.72 -28.94 -10.79
N GLY A 617 2.06 -27.80 -10.95
CA GLY A 617 0.96 -27.38 -10.07
C GLY A 617 -0.21 -28.35 -10.03
N GLU A 618 -0.58 -28.90 -11.17
CA GLU A 618 -1.63 -29.93 -11.30
C GLU A 618 -1.24 -31.23 -10.58
N MET A 619 -0.01 -31.72 -10.78
CA MET A 619 0.49 -32.93 -10.15
C MET A 619 0.48 -32.86 -8.62
N PHE A 620 0.78 -31.70 -8.06
CA PHE A 620 0.79 -31.47 -6.62
C PHE A 620 -0.54 -30.98 -6.06
N ALA A 621 -1.57 -30.81 -6.87
CA ALA A 621 -2.84 -30.17 -6.51
C ALA A 621 -2.63 -28.76 -5.88
N ASP A 622 -1.56 -28.05 -6.30
CA ASP A 622 -1.19 -26.72 -5.83
C ASP A 622 -0.92 -25.79 -7.01
N PRO A 623 -1.93 -25.08 -7.51
CA PRO A 623 -1.78 -24.14 -8.62
C PRO A 623 -0.76 -23.02 -8.36
N SER A 624 -0.51 -22.67 -7.07
CA SER A 624 0.47 -21.67 -6.68
C SER A 624 1.92 -22.15 -6.85
N THR A 625 2.12 -23.46 -6.95
CA THR A 625 3.43 -24.13 -6.97
C THR A 625 4.30 -23.88 -5.73
N SER A 626 3.70 -23.43 -4.61
CA SER A 626 4.41 -23.20 -3.36
C SER A 626 4.88 -24.48 -2.72
N LEU A 627 4.02 -25.50 -2.67
CA LEU A 627 4.33 -26.81 -2.12
C LEU A 627 5.45 -27.53 -2.91
N PRO A 628 5.36 -27.74 -4.23
CA PRO A 628 6.46 -28.35 -4.98
C PRO A 628 7.76 -27.54 -4.90
N THR A 629 7.69 -26.22 -4.82
CA THR A 629 8.87 -25.36 -4.63
C THR A 629 9.54 -25.66 -3.28
N ALA A 630 8.78 -25.73 -2.20
CA ALA A 630 9.29 -26.02 -0.86
C ALA A 630 9.89 -27.44 -0.79
N LEU A 631 9.15 -28.47 -1.21
CA LEU A 631 9.58 -29.87 -1.13
C LEU A 631 10.78 -30.19 -2.03
N SER A 632 11.04 -29.39 -3.05
CA SER A 632 12.15 -29.61 -3.99
C SER A 632 13.39 -28.76 -3.69
N ARG A 633 13.45 -28.00 -2.61
CA ARG A 633 14.61 -27.18 -2.24
C ARG A 633 15.88 -28.01 -2.14
N LYS A 634 16.99 -27.47 -2.64
CA LYS A 634 18.30 -28.15 -2.58
C LYS A 634 18.80 -28.29 -1.14
N GLU A 635 18.48 -27.33 -0.31
CA GLU A 635 18.82 -27.25 1.11
C GLU A 635 18.19 -28.43 1.88
N LEU A 636 16.92 -28.75 1.62
CA LEU A 636 16.26 -29.91 2.19
C LEU A 636 17.01 -31.23 1.87
N ALA A 637 17.30 -31.45 0.59
CA ALA A 637 18.06 -32.64 0.17
C ALA A 637 19.47 -32.68 0.78
N ALA A 638 20.14 -31.54 0.92
CA ALA A 638 21.45 -31.45 1.53
C ALA A 638 21.44 -31.79 3.03
N ILE A 639 20.43 -31.31 3.77
CA ILE A 639 20.24 -31.63 5.19
C ILE A 639 20.01 -33.14 5.37
N LEU A 640 19.10 -33.73 4.58
CA LEU A 640 18.83 -35.17 4.63
C LEU A 640 20.06 -36.01 4.27
N THR A 641 20.88 -35.54 3.31
CA THR A 641 22.15 -36.22 2.94
C THR A 641 23.15 -36.17 4.09
N LYS A 642 23.30 -35.00 4.72
CA LYS A 642 24.21 -34.79 5.84
C LYS A 642 23.81 -35.62 7.06
N THR A 643 22.53 -35.65 7.41
CA THR A 643 22.03 -36.42 8.56
C THR A 643 22.07 -37.93 8.33
N ASN A 644 21.77 -38.40 7.10
CA ASN A 644 21.97 -39.81 6.75
C ASN A 644 23.43 -40.22 6.83
N LYS A 645 24.37 -39.37 6.41
CA LYS A 645 25.81 -39.63 6.57
C LYS A 645 26.17 -39.72 8.06
N MET A 646 25.73 -38.79 8.90
CA MET A 646 25.95 -38.85 10.35
C MET A 646 25.43 -40.16 10.95
N ARG A 647 24.22 -40.62 10.57
CA ARG A 647 23.66 -41.88 10.99
C ARG A 647 24.56 -43.08 10.63
N ASN A 648 25.03 -43.12 9.39
CA ASN A 648 25.86 -44.22 8.89
C ASN A 648 27.26 -44.23 9.57
N ASP A 649 27.87 -43.06 9.73
CA ASP A 649 29.18 -42.93 10.41
C ASP A 649 29.06 -43.37 11.89
N TRP A 650 27.95 -43.08 12.56
CA TRP A 650 27.75 -43.48 13.95
C TRP A 650 27.32 -44.94 14.13
N SER A 651 26.63 -45.52 13.15
CA SER A 651 26.25 -46.95 13.18
C SER A 651 27.37 -47.89 12.79
N GLY A 652 28.38 -47.44 12.04
CA GLY A 652 29.54 -48.24 11.61
C GLY A 652 30.55 -48.50 12.71
N HIS A 653 30.52 -47.75 13.81
CA HIS A 653 31.39 -47.95 14.97
C HIS A 653 30.57 -48.58 16.11
N GLY A 654 30.44 -49.92 16.14
CA GLY A 654 29.64 -50.68 17.09
C GLY A 654 30.03 -50.58 18.58
N GLY A 655 30.48 -49.42 19.04
CA GLY A 655 30.85 -49.13 20.42
C GLY A 655 29.71 -48.55 21.25
N VAL A 656 29.73 -48.80 22.56
CA VAL A 656 28.81 -48.16 23.53
C VAL A 656 29.05 -46.66 23.49
N VAL A 657 28.03 -45.90 23.08
CA VAL A 657 28.05 -44.44 23.09
C VAL A 657 28.03 -43.94 24.53
N ASP A 658 29.09 -43.21 24.94
CA ASP A 658 29.11 -42.57 26.25
C ASP A 658 28.19 -41.31 26.29
N GLN A 659 27.94 -40.79 27.47
CA GLN A 659 27.02 -39.68 27.67
C GLN A 659 27.48 -38.39 26.96
N LYS A 660 28.78 -38.14 26.91
CA LYS A 660 29.35 -36.93 26.26
C LYS A 660 29.23 -37.02 24.73
N GLU A 661 29.51 -38.21 24.17
CA GLU A 661 29.34 -38.43 22.74
C GLU A 661 27.84 -38.36 22.33
N ALA A 662 26.93 -38.92 23.15
CA ALA A 662 25.52 -38.81 22.94
C ALA A 662 25.04 -37.35 22.97
N GLU A 663 25.54 -36.54 23.90
CA GLU A 663 25.25 -35.12 23.98
C GLU A 663 25.74 -34.38 22.71
N LEU A 664 26.97 -34.63 22.25
CA LEU A 664 27.52 -34.04 21.06
C LEU A 664 26.72 -34.41 19.80
N ARG A 665 26.28 -35.66 19.69
CA ARG A 665 25.42 -36.15 18.58
C ARG A 665 24.07 -35.45 18.60
N ASN A 666 23.45 -35.33 19.77
CA ASN A 666 22.19 -34.60 19.93
C ASN A 666 22.33 -33.12 19.54
N GLN A 667 23.42 -32.45 19.95
CA GLN A 667 23.70 -31.05 19.58
C GLN A 667 23.86 -30.87 18.06
N LYS A 668 24.60 -31.77 17.40
CA LYS A 668 24.78 -31.73 15.93
C LYS A 668 23.47 -31.94 15.19
N LEU A 669 22.64 -32.90 15.60
CA LEU A 669 21.35 -33.13 15.00
C LEU A 669 20.36 -31.99 15.26
N LEU A 670 20.39 -31.42 16.47
CA LEU A 670 19.52 -30.27 16.80
C LEU A 670 19.84 -29.06 15.91
N ALA A 671 21.10 -28.81 15.61
CA ALA A 671 21.49 -27.76 14.66
C ALA A 671 20.92 -28.04 13.25
N GLU A 672 20.85 -29.28 12.80
CA GLU A 672 20.23 -29.63 11.52
C GLU A 672 18.69 -29.53 11.57
N VAL A 673 18.06 -29.75 12.72
CA VAL A 673 16.61 -29.49 12.90
C VAL A 673 16.31 -28.01 12.75
N GLU A 674 17.16 -27.12 13.31
CA GLU A 674 17.00 -25.68 13.13
C GLU A 674 17.19 -25.27 11.65
N ASN A 675 18.23 -25.80 10.98
CA ASN A 675 18.43 -25.59 9.54
C ASN A 675 17.21 -26.05 8.72
N LEU A 676 16.61 -27.19 9.08
CA LEU A 676 15.42 -27.71 8.40
C LEU A 676 14.19 -26.81 8.64
N ARG A 677 14.05 -26.23 9.82
CA ARG A 677 12.98 -25.30 10.15
C ARG A 677 13.05 -24.01 9.34
N GLU A 678 14.26 -23.52 9.07
CA GLU A 678 14.49 -22.30 8.28
C GLU A 678 14.37 -22.55 6.76
N THR A 679 14.48 -23.81 6.35
CA THR A 679 14.31 -24.23 4.95
C THR A 679 12.85 -24.33 4.55
#